data_f4a5aec33fb409027e16d4911f592adf
#
_entry.id   f4a5aec33fb409027e16d4911f592adf
#
_cell.length_a   1.000
_cell.length_b   1.000
_cell.length_c   1.000
_cell.angle_alpha   90.00
_cell.angle_beta   90.00
_cell.angle_gamma   90.00
#
_symmetry.space_group_name_H-M   'P 1'
#
loop_
_entity.id
_entity.type
_entity.pdbx_description
1 polymer ?
#
loop_
_entity_poly.entity_id
_entity_poly.type
_entity_poly.pdbx_seq_one_letter_code
_entity_poly.pdbx_strand_id
1 'polypeptide(L)'
;MFDFGLINEEQKQAVLTTEGPVLIIAGPGTGKTFTLVKRIAYLVSEKKVNPSEIMVVTFTEKAAKELLTRISNEFLKIDLNINMNEMYIGTFHSVCLRLLKENSEYVAEDNKSRMMDAFEQTYLVCKNIENFNRLPGFTKHFPATRGTWNQAVEICRYVNQMMEELVDVDAMIEDQDEDIRFLGKLVTRYKELLDRNGAMDFSSIQTKTFEMLKQYPDVLQRIQSDIRYIMVDEYQDTNYIQEQLVFLLAGEKKNICVVGDDDQGMYRFRGATIRNILEFPDKFDKDFCKIIHLDKNYRSEEGVIDFYNRWMANVEGINLFSWDKYRYDKQIKAAKSERQLEISVYACGGDSVEDEKMDLLQMIRSLQKNGNVSNLNQIAFLFRSVKSKEAIEIGDYLEENGIPVYSPRSDMFFERTEVKQLFGCLMMCFQSYLMDLKRNSFNHKITEELRNYYISCVKEANVLFKSNESLHEYINNQAKQISEISETVDTGMLDIMYKLMSFEPFKEGLSASLQENVLKTRAARNMSEISRMIAKYNFLHDMHDLSPANKLAMPEEFFNIYVKYLFIDGIGEYEDESEYAPSGCVSFMTIHQSKGLEFPVVVVGSLGNAPKRNSDPLMMSVENRFFHRPPYEPMADIKYFDFWRLYYTAFSRAQNLLVLATKKEDSKYFGSYISELTRIQEFESTARFENVKAVNYKHVYSFTSHIAVYDGCPTQYKFYKEYAFAQNKMFHTSVGSLVHATLEDMNNCIIDGHIERVIEEAITSWFELNYKSMQEQTGYYLTDEQKENALSQVIRYFHHRKDELGRVWKAEEEINLVLPEYILQGVIDLVEGEGDTVEIVDYKTGPKPNIEGHPERVEHYKKQLEIYAYLIEKRYAKKVSRMHLYYTSTLEGNPIISFEWSRDAIDKTVEEITQTVHDIEDKKFELKVQNSYACEFCDMRYVCGMAHV
;
A
#
# COMPACT_ATOMS: atom_id res chain seq x y z
N MET A 1 -4.19 -20.47 32.39
CA MET A 1 -5.42 -19.63 32.38
C MET A 1 -5.11 -18.39 31.59
N PHE A 2 -5.88 -18.11 30.57
CA PHE A 2 -5.64 -16.96 29.69
C PHE A 2 -5.66 -15.64 30.46
N ASP A 3 -4.62 -14.81 30.27
CA ASP A 3 -4.52 -13.49 30.90
C ASP A 3 -5.32 -12.48 30.08
N PHE A 4 -6.47 -12.11 30.61
CA PHE A 4 -7.30 -11.08 29.98
C PHE A 4 -6.68 -9.66 30.10
N GLY A 5 -5.76 -9.45 31.05
CA GLY A 5 -5.20 -8.13 31.31
C GLY A 5 -6.26 -7.12 31.78
N LEU A 6 -6.12 -5.87 31.34
CA LEU A 6 -7.02 -4.76 31.72
C LEU A 6 -8.23 -4.62 30.77
N ILE A 7 -8.98 -5.72 30.51
CA ILE A 7 -10.19 -5.65 29.68
C ILE A 7 -11.43 -5.43 30.57
N ASN A 8 -12.42 -4.70 30.03
CA ASN A 8 -13.72 -4.55 30.68
C ASN A 8 -14.64 -5.75 30.40
N GLU A 9 -15.81 -5.81 31.06
CA GLU A 9 -16.72 -6.94 30.92
C GLU A 9 -17.31 -7.08 29.50
N GLU A 10 -17.58 -5.99 28.81
CA GLU A 10 -18.09 -5.98 27.45
C GLU A 10 -17.02 -6.54 26.47
N GLN A 11 -15.78 -6.08 26.60
CA GLN A 11 -14.64 -6.59 25.84
C GLN A 11 -14.42 -8.08 26.14
N LYS A 12 -14.50 -8.48 27.40
CA LYS A 12 -14.35 -9.88 27.82
C LYS A 12 -15.47 -10.76 27.23
N GLN A 13 -16.70 -10.27 27.21
CA GLN A 13 -17.80 -10.95 26.55
C GLN A 13 -17.52 -11.14 25.05
N ALA A 14 -16.99 -10.11 24.38
CA ALA A 14 -16.61 -10.19 22.97
C ALA A 14 -15.49 -11.22 22.71
N VAL A 15 -14.53 -11.35 23.61
CA VAL A 15 -13.45 -12.35 23.52
C VAL A 15 -13.98 -13.77 23.73
N LEU A 16 -14.87 -13.97 24.69
CA LEU A 16 -15.37 -15.28 25.08
C LEU A 16 -16.47 -15.83 24.17
N THR A 17 -17.22 -14.99 23.45
CA THR A 17 -18.28 -15.43 22.52
C THR A 17 -17.65 -15.86 21.21
N THR A 18 -17.15 -17.10 21.12
CA THR A 18 -16.37 -17.59 19.97
C THR A 18 -17.24 -18.19 18.86
N GLU A 19 -18.37 -18.77 19.19
CA GLU A 19 -19.23 -19.50 18.23
C GLU A 19 -20.42 -18.65 17.77
N GLY A 20 -20.77 -18.79 16.49
CA GLY A 20 -21.86 -18.07 15.85
C GLY A 20 -21.52 -16.62 15.48
N PRO A 21 -22.49 -15.88 14.93
CA PRO A 21 -22.30 -14.51 14.49
C PRO A 21 -22.20 -13.52 15.68
N VAL A 22 -21.22 -12.64 15.64
CA VAL A 22 -21.00 -11.60 16.66
C VAL A 22 -20.84 -10.25 15.97
N LEU A 23 -21.63 -9.27 16.39
CA LEU A 23 -21.50 -7.88 16.00
C LEU A 23 -21.00 -7.07 17.20
N ILE A 24 -19.85 -6.44 17.05
CA ILE A 24 -19.27 -5.55 18.05
C ILE A 24 -19.45 -4.12 17.55
N ILE A 25 -20.37 -3.38 18.16
CA ILE A 25 -20.55 -1.94 17.93
C ILE A 25 -19.63 -1.21 18.88
N ALA A 26 -18.67 -0.47 18.33
CA ALA A 26 -17.58 0.06 19.11
C ALA A 26 -17.23 1.48 18.69
N GLY A 27 -17.47 2.45 19.55
CA GLY A 27 -17.13 3.86 19.31
C GLY A 27 -15.63 4.13 19.21
N PRO A 28 -15.24 5.38 18.94
CA PRO A 28 -13.83 5.78 18.88
C PRO A 28 -13.15 5.53 20.23
N GLY A 29 -11.90 5.05 20.22
CA GLY A 29 -11.10 4.87 21.43
C GLY A 29 -11.60 3.79 22.41
N THR A 30 -12.58 2.95 22.03
CA THR A 30 -13.13 1.90 22.91
C THR A 30 -12.36 0.58 22.87
N GLY A 31 -11.28 0.50 22.11
CA GLY A 31 -10.41 -0.67 22.04
C GLY A 31 -10.88 -1.76 21.07
N LYS A 32 -11.48 -1.39 19.92
CA LYS A 32 -11.87 -2.31 18.83
C LYS A 32 -10.79 -3.34 18.50
N THR A 33 -9.66 -2.87 17.99
CA THR A 33 -8.53 -3.71 17.57
C THR A 33 -7.93 -4.49 18.72
N PHE A 34 -7.87 -3.90 19.92
CA PHE A 34 -7.40 -4.58 21.14
C PHE A 34 -8.27 -5.79 21.46
N THR A 35 -9.59 -5.63 21.43
CA THR A 35 -10.56 -6.72 21.68
C THR A 35 -10.42 -7.84 20.66
N LEU A 36 -10.24 -7.47 19.38
CA LEU A 36 -10.05 -8.42 18.29
C LEU A 36 -8.77 -9.25 18.48
N VAL A 37 -7.65 -8.60 18.81
CA VAL A 37 -6.36 -9.28 19.10
C VAL A 37 -6.48 -10.25 20.26
N LYS A 38 -7.12 -9.84 21.36
CA LYS A 38 -7.37 -10.71 22.52
C LYS A 38 -8.26 -11.90 22.17
N ARG A 39 -9.26 -11.72 21.31
CA ARG A 39 -10.12 -12.80 20.81
C ARG A 39 -9.33 -13.82 20.00
N ILE A 40 -8.46 -13.36 19.10
CA ILE A 40 -7.58 -14.25 18.30
C ILE A 40 -6.66 -15.05 19.23
N ALA A 41 -6.00 -14.36 20.15
CA ALA A 41 -5.11 -15.01 21.13
C ALA A 41 -5.85 -16.05 21.99
N TYR A 42 -7.08 -15.76 22.40
CA TYR A 42 -7.95 -16.71 23.14
C TYR A 42 -8.32 -17.93 22.28
N LEU A 43 -8.70 -17.75 21.02
CA LEU A 43 -9.02 -18.84 20.09
C LEU A 43 -7.82 -19.80 19.95
N VAL A 44 -6.63 -19.27 19.71
CA VAL A 44 -5.43 -20.10 19.50
C VAL A 44 -4.95 -20.74 20.81
N SER A 45 -4.86 -19.97 21.91
CA SER A 45 -4.25 -20.46 23.16
C SER A 45 -5.18 -21.38 23.97
N GLU A 46 -6.45 -21.02 24.16
CA GLU A 46 -7.39 -21.75 25.02
C GLU A 46 -8.30 -22.70 24.22
N LYS A 47 -8.80 -22.25 23.07
CA LYS A 47 -9.67 -23.09 22.21
C LYS A 47 -8.89 -24.04 21.32
N LYS A 48 -7.55 -23.89 21.26
CA LYS A 48 -6.67 -24.72 20.44
C LYS A 48 -7.02 -24.72 18.96
N VAL A 49 -7.55 -23.57 18.48
CA VAL A 49 -7.83 -23.35 17.07
C VAL A 49 -6.51 -23.23 16.32
N ASN A 50 -6.37 -23.92 15.20
CA ASN A 50 -5.18 -23.80 14.37
C ASN A 50 -5.15 -22.40 13.72
N PRO A 51 -4.01 -21.71 13.69
CA PRO A 51 -3.89 -20.43 13.01
C PRO A 51 -4.43 -20.42 11.58
N SER A 52 -4.24 -21.49 10.81
CA SER A 52 -4.77 -21.64 9.45
C SER A 52 -6.31 -21.62 9.36
N GLU A 53 -7.01 -21.88 10.47
CA GLU A 53 -8.47 -21.83 10.53
C GLU A 53 -9.03 -20.42 10.75
N ILE A 54 -8.15 -19.39 10.86
CA ILE A 54 -8.53 -18.01 11.20
C ILE A 54 -8.27 -17.07 10.03
N MET A 55 -9.33 -16.36 9.63
CA MET A 55 -9.25 -15.25 8.68
C MET A 55 -9.55 -13.93 9.39
N VAL A 56 -8.70 -12.94 9.20
CA VAL A 56 -8.87 -11.59 9.75
C VAL A 56 -8.68 -10.55 8.66
N VAL A 57 -9.72 -9.82 8.36
CA VAL A 57 -9.75 -8.87 7.26
C VAL A 57 -9.95 -7.45 7.78
N THR A 58 -9.19 -6.52 7.22
CA THR A 58 -9.31 -5.09 7.50
C THR A 58 -9.35 -4.28 6.21
N PHE A 59 -9.57 -2.95 6.32
CA PHE A 59 -9.80 -2.11 5.16
C PHE A 59 -8.51 -1.58 4.50
N THR A 60 -7.43 -1.36 5.27
CA THR A 60 -6.18 -0.77 4.76
C THR A 60 -4.97 -1.64 5.07
N GLU A 61 -3.95 -1.59 4.20
CA GLU A 61 -2.67 -2.28 4.43
C GLU A 61 -2.01 -1.84 5.75
N LYS A 62 -2.10 -0.56 6.08
CA LYS A 62 -1.59 -0.02 7.35
C LYS A 62 -2.25 -0.68 8.56
N ALA A 63 -3.59 -0.81 8.53
CA ALA A 63 -4.32 -1.50 9.59
C ALA A 63 -3.99 -3.00 9.67
N ALA A 64 -3.77 -3.65 8.53
CA ALA A 64 -3.35 -5.05 8.47
C ALA A 64 -1.96 -5.25 9.10
N LYS A 65 -0.98 -4.41 8.78
CA LYS A 65 0.38 -4.43 9.37
C LYS A 65 0.32 -4.19 10.89
N GLU A 66 -0.48 -3.23 11.34
CA GLU A 66 -0.67 -2.95 12.78
C GLU A 66 -1.31 -4.14 13.51
N LEU A 67 -2.34 -4.74 12.93
CA LEU A 67 -3.02 -5.89 13.48
C LEU A 67 -2.07 -7.09 13.59
N LEU A 68 -1.33 -7.39 12.53
CA LEU A 68 -0.32 -8.45 12.50
C LEU A 68 0.72 -8.26 13.61
N THR A 69 1.24 -7.04 13.77
CA THR A 69 2.20 -6.72 14.83
C THR A 69 1.62 -6.92 16.23
N ARG A 70 0.37 -6.47 16.46
CA ARG A 70 -0.30 -6.62 17.76
C ARG A 70 -0.58 -8.08 18.10
N ILE A 71 -1.04 -8.88 17.12
CA ILE A 71 -1.26 -10.32 17.29
C ILE A 71 0.07 -11.01 17.59
N SER A 72 1.12 -10.70 16.82
CA SER A 72 2.46 -11.24 17.03
C SER A 72 3.00 -10.97 18.45
N ASN A 73 2.84 -9.73 18.92
CA ASN A 73 3.25 -9.35 20.28
C ASN A 73 2.44 -10.06 21.36
N GLU A 74 1.16 -10.29 21.11
CA GLU A 74 0.31 -11.03 22.07
C GLU A 74 0.70 -12.51 22.13
N PHE A 75 1.03 -13.14 21.00
CA PHE A 75 1.51 -14.52 20.99
C PHE A 75 2.86 -14.68 21.68
N LEU A 76 3.79 -13.76 21.51
CA LEU A 76 5.06 -13.76 22.25
C LEU A 76 4.87 -13.70 23.77
N LYS A 77 3.90 -12.89 24.26
CA LYS A 77 3.63 -12.80 25.72
C LYS A 77 3.16 -14.12 26.33
N ILE A 78 2.52 -14.97 25.52
CA ILE A 78 2.02 -16.27 25.96
C ILE A 78 2.89 -17.44 25.49
N ASP A 79 4.12 -17.13 25.02
CA ASP A 79 5.13 -18.11 24.57
C ASP A 79 4.60 -19.04 23.44
N LEU A 80 3.80 -18.50 22.55
CA LEU A 80 3.33 -19.20 21.36
C LEU A 80 4.16 -18.81 20.13
N ASN A 81 4.84 -19.80 19.59
CA ASN A 81 5.61 -19.65 18.35
C ASN A 81 4.77 -20.13 17.15
N ILE A 82 4.27 -19.16 16.36
CA ILE A 82 3.34 -19.40 15.26
C ILE A 82 3.91 -18.79 13.98
N ASN A 83 3.76 -19.48 12.85
CA ASN A 83 3.98 -18.88 11.55
C ASN A 83 2.77 -18.00 11.21
N MET A 84 3.00 -16.69 11.15
CA MET A 84 1.92 -15.73 10.89
C MET A 84 1.31 -15.86 9.49
N ASN A 85 2.04 -16.46 8.53
CA ASN A 85 1.52 -16.71 7.18
C ASN A 85 0.45 -17.79 7.12
N GLU A 86 0.31 -18.61 8.16
CA GLU A 86 -0.80 -19.59 8.20
C GLU A 86 -2.14 -18.93 8.35
N MET A 87 -2.20 -17.82 9.09
CA MET A 87 -3.44 -17.04 9.21
C MET A 87 -3.69 -16.25 7.92
N TYR A 88 -4.95 -16.12 7.56
CA TYR A 88 -5.37 -15.21 6.49
C TYR A 88 -5.54 -13.80 7.07
N ILE A 89 -4.44 -13.05 7.26
CA ILE A 89 -4.48 -11.67 7.78
C ILE A 89 -4.12 -10.70 6.66
N GLY A 90 -5.01 -9.73 6.39
CA GLY A 90 -4.75 -8.73 5.35
C GLY A 90 -5.95 -7.85 5.04
N THR A 91 -5.87 -7.18 3.91
CA THR A 91 -7.04 -6.51 3.31
C THR A 91 -7.89 -7.51 2.54
N PHE A 92 -9.12 -7.16 2.19
CA PHE A 92 -9.95 -8.00 1.31
C PHE A 92 -9.22 -8.38 0.03
N HIS A 93 -8.52 -7.43 -0.58
CA HIS A 93 -7.78 -7.66 -1.83
C HIS A 93 -6.62 -8.64 -1.65
N SER A 94 -5.82 -8.48 -0.60
CA SER A 94 -4.69 -9.38 -0.34
C SER A 94 -5.15 -10.81 -0.02
N VAL A 95 -6.24 -10.97 0.72
CA VAL A 95 -6.82 -12.30 1.01
C VAL A 95 -7.41 -12.92 -0.27
N CYS A 96 -8.15 -12.16 -1.07
CA CYS A 96 -8.67 -12.64 -2.36
C CYS A 96 -7.52 -13.07 -3.29
N LEU A 97 -6.48 -12.26 -3.40
CA LEU A 97 -5.30 -12.61 -4.22
C LEU A 97 -4.61 -13.88 -3.73
N ARG A 98 -4.51 -14.07 -2.41
CA ARG A 98 -3.98 -15.29 -1.83
C ARG A 98 -4.84 -16.50 -2.16
N LEU A 99 -6.18 -16.41 -2.03
CA LEU A 99 -7.10 -17.47 -2.40
C LEU A 99 -7.02 -17.84 -3.89
N LEU A 100 -6.88 -16.85 -4.79
CA LEU A 100 -6.67 -17.10 -6.23
C LEU A 100 -5.34 -17.83 -6.47
N LYS A 101 -4.25 -17.44 -5.81
CA LYS A 101 -2.95 -18.10 -5.94
C LYS A 101 -2.97 -19.53 -5.42
N GLU A 102 -3.55 -19.77 -4.26
CA GLU A 102 -3.68 -21.11 -3.66
C GLU A 102 -4.58 -22.06 -4.47
N ASN A 103 -5.41 -21.51 -5.39
CA ASN A 103 -6.31 -22.26 -6.25
C ASN A 103 -6.02 -21.98 -7.74
N SER A 104 -4.75 -21.83 -8.08
CA SER A 104 -4.30 -21.43 -9.42
C SER A 104 -4.69 -22.40 -10.53
N GLU A 105 -4.88 -23.66 -10.24
CA GLU A 105 -5.36 -24.67 -11.19
C GLU A 105 -6.77 -24.40 -11.73
N TYR A 106 -7.61 -23.69 -10.97
CA TYR A 106 -8.97 -23.32 -11.38
C TYR A 106 -9.04 -21.95 -12.08
N VAL A 107 -7.98 -21.17 -12.02
CA VAL A 107 -7.88 -19.81 -12.56
C VAL A 107 -6.57 -19.60 -13.34
N ALA A 108 -6.11 -20.63 -14.04
CA ALA A 108 -4.75 -20.70 -14.59
C ALA A 108 -4.32 -19.49 -15.46
N GLU A 109 -5.25 -18.89 -16.23
CA GLU A 109 -4.95 -17.66 -16.99
C GLU A 109 -4.90 -16.42 -16.10
N ASP A 110 -5.69 -16.37 -15.04
CA ASP A 110 -5.82 -15.22 -14.16
C ASP A 110 -4.72 -15.14 -13.11
N ASN A 111 -4.16 -16.27 -12.70
CA ASN A 111 -3.14 -16.32 -11.64
C ASN A 111 -1.82 -15.61 -12.01
N LYS A 112 -1.52 -15.51 -13.31
CA LYS A 112 -0.34 -14.85 -13.84
C LYS A 112 -0.60 -13.42 -14.29
N SER A 113 -1.82 -12.93 -14.12
CA SER A 113 -2.21 -11.56 -14.49
C SER A 113 -1.53 -10.52 -13.59
N ARG A 114 -1.12 -9.41 -14.21
CA ARG A 114 -0.47 -8.30 -13.51
C ARG A 114 -1.47 -7.46 -12.73
N MET A 115 -1.13 -7.16 -11.48
CA MET A 115 -1.87 -6.20 -10.67
C MET A 115 -1.63 -4.77 -11.12
N MET A 116 -2.71 -4.01 -11.26
CA MET A 116 -2.67 -2.58 -11.57
C MET A 116 -3.12 -1.76 -10.37
N ASP A 117 -2.42 -0.66 -10.12
CA ASP A 117 -2.91 0.38 -9.23
C ASP A 117 -3.97 1.29 -9.91
N ALA A 118 -4.57 2.20 -9.15
CA ALA A 118 -5.63 3.07 -9.66
C ALA A 118 -5.16 4.00 -10.80
N PHE A 119 -3.91 4.46 -10.76
CA PHE A 119 -3.35 5.27 -11.84
C PHE A 119 -3.16 4.43 -13.11
N GLU A 120 -2.61 3.22 -13.00
CA GLU A 120 -2.42 2.30 -14.12
C GLU A 120 -3.74 1.90 -14.76
N GLN A 121 -4.77 1.63 -13.94
CA GLN A 121 -6.13 1.36 -14.41
C GLN A 121 -6.65 2.51 -15.28
N THR A 122 -6.58 3.73 -14.74
CA THR A 122 -7.03 4.93 -15.46
C THR A 122 -6.20 5.18 -16.72
N TYR A 123 -4.89 4.99 -16.63
CA TYR A 123 -3.97 5.17 -17.76
C TYR A 123 -4.23 4.17 -18.88
N LEU A 124 -4.48 2.91 -18.55
CA LEU A 124 -4.83 1.87 -19.52
C LEU A 124 -6.12 2.21 -20.28
N VAL A 125 -7.17 2.63 -19.55
CA VAL A 125 -8.44 3.09 -20.15
C VAL A 125 -8.20 4.33 -21.02
N CYS A 126 -7.43 5.29 -20.53
CA CYS A 126 -7.11 6.53 -21.24
C CYS A 126 -6.37 6.27 -22.55
N LYS A 127 -5.38 5.37 -22.54
CA LYS A 127 -4.61 4.96 -23.73
C LYS A 127 -5.51 4.24 -24.76
N ASN A 128 -6.55 3.57 -24.29
CA ASN A 128 -7.49 2.81 -25.13
C ASN A 128 -8.86 3.51 -25.32
N ILE A 129 -8.96 4.80 -25.05
CA ILE A 129 -10.23 5.56 -25.04
C ILE A 129 -10.99 5.45 -26.37
N GLU A 130 -10.28 5.32 -27.50
CA GLU A 130 -10.91 5.17 -28.82
C GLU A 130 -11.75 3.89 -28.94
N ASN A 131 -11.39 2.83 -28.22
CA ASN A 131 -12.17 1.61 -28.18
C ASN A 131 -13.51 1.82 -27.47
N PHE A 132 -13.55 2.69 -26.46
CA PHE A 132 -14.76 3.08 -25.77
C PHE A 132 -15.58 4.09 -26.56
N ASN A 133 -14.95 5.04 -27.27
CA ASN A 133 -15.60 6.02 -28.13
C ASN A 133 -16.50 5.38 -29.21
N ARG A 134 -16.21 4.14 -29.61
CA ARG A 134 -17.01 3.39 -30.60
C ARG A 134 -18.33 2.86 -30.03
N LEU A 135 -18.53 2.91 -28.70
CA LEU A 135 -19.78 2.47 -28.09
C LEU A 135 -20.91 3.47 -28.40
N PRO A 136 -22.07 3.02 -28.91
CA PRO A 136 -23.20 3.91 -29.12
C PRO A 136 -23.63 4.59 -27.81
N GLY A 137 -23.74 5.90 -27.82
CA GLY A 137 -24.09 6.70 -26.65
C GLY A 137 -22.89 7.23 -25.86
N PHE A 138 -21.65 6.87 -26.21
CA PHE A 138 -20.46 7.30 -25.47
C PHE A 138 -20.37 8.82 -25.29
N THR A 139 -20.48 9.58 -26.37
CA THR A 139 -20.37 11.05 -26.34
C THR A 139 -21.47 11.75 -25.55
N LYS A 140 -22.62 11.09 -25.35
CA LYS A 140 -23.72 11.58 -24.52
C LYS A 140 -23.31 11.60 -23.04
N HIS A 141 -22.65 10.53 -22.56
CA HIS A 141 -22.28 10.35 -21.16
C HIS A 141 -20.89 10.88 -20.84
N PHE A 142 -19.96 10.75 -21.80
CA PHE A 142 -18.55 11.16 -21.69
C PHE A 142 -18.21 12.19 -22.77
N PRO A 143 -18.68 13.45 -22.66
CA PRO A 143 -18.41 14.46 -23.67
C PRO A 143 -16.92 14.80 -23.74
N ALA A 144 -16.42 15.03 -24.96
CA ALA A 144 -15.01 15.34 -25.22
C ALA A 144 -14.50 16.59 -24.48
N THR A 145 -15.42 17.50 -24.09
CA THR A 145 -15.10 18.70 -23.32
C THR A 145 -14.51 18.42 -21.93
N ARG A 146 -14.69 17.20 -21.39
CA ARG A 146 -14.11 16.79 -20.11
C ARG A 146 -12.63 16.43 -20.21
N GLY A 147 -12.11 16.20 -21.41
CA GLY A 147 -10.76 15.68 -21.64
C GLY A 147 -10.64 14.16 -21.36
N THR A 148 -9.72 13.54 -22.08
CA THR A 148 -9.56 12.07 -22.10
C THR A 148 -9.28 11.45 -20.73
N TRP A 149 -8.45 12.11 -19.91
CA TRP A 149 -8.15 11.61 -18.57
C TRP A 149 -9.40 11.56 -17.67
N ASN A 150 -10.17 12.66 -17.61
CA ASN A 150 -11.38 12.69 -16.81
C ASN A 150 -12.47 11.73 -17.32
N GLN A 151 -12.52 11.49 -18.64
CA GLN A 151 -13.39 10.44 -19.20
C GLN A 151 -12.95 9.06 -18.68
N ALA A 152 -11.64 8.76 -18.67
CA ALA A 152 -11.11 7.50 -18.16
C ALA A 152 -11.37 7.32 -16.67
N VAL A 153 -11.17 8.37 -15.85
CA VAL A 153 -11.47 8.35 -14.41
C VAL A 153 -12.96 8.01 -14.16
N GLU A 154 -13.86 8.62 -14.92
CA GLU A 154 -15.29 8.34 -14.79
C GLU A 154 -15.65 6.92 -15.26
N ILE A 155 -15.06 6.43 -16.35
CA ILE A 155 -15.26 5.06 -16.82
C ILE A 155 -14.85 4.07 -15.72
N CYS A 156 -13.65 4.23 -15.17
CA CYS A 156 -13.15 3.38 -14.09
C CYS A 156 -14.11 3.41 -12.88
N ARG A 157 -14.60 4.59 -12.50
CA ARG A 157 -15.56 4.73 -11.40
C ARG A 157 -16.86 3.93 -11.64
N TYR A 158 -17.46 4.05 -12.83
CA TYR A 158 -18.67 3.30 -13.18
C TYR A 158 -18.43 1.80 -13.19
N VAL A 159 -17.36 1.37 -13.84
CA VAL A 159 -17.06 -0.04 -13.98
C VAL A 159 -16.77 -0.67 -12.61
N ASN A 160 -15.92 -0.05 -11.79
CA ASN A 160 -15.60 -0.56 -10.46
C ASN A 160 -16.87 -0.70 -9.61
N GLN A 161 -17.73 0.32 -9.58
CA GLN A 161 -18.97 0.27 -8.80
C GLN A 161 -19.91 -0.85 -9.27
N MET A 162 -20.08 -1.05 -10.59
CA MET A 162 -20.93 -2.13 -11.11
C MET A 162 -20.35 -3.52 -10.86
N MET A 163 -19.02 -3.68 -10.94
CA MET A 163 -18.35 -4.94 -10.62
C MET A 163 -18.47 -5.28 -9.13
N GLU A 164 -18.26 -4.30 -8.26
CA GLU A 164 -18.34 -4.48 -6.80
C GLU A 164 -19.77 -4.71 -6.28
N GLU A 165 -20.79 -4.26 -7.01
CA GLU A 165 -22.20 -4.57 -6.74
C GLU A 165 -22.68 -5.86 -7.42
N LEU A 166 -21.80 -6.58 -8.12
CA LEU A 166 -22.08 -7.83 -8.81
C LEU A 166 -23.31 -7.74 -9.74
N VAL A 167 -23.44 -6.64 -10.49
CA VAL A 167 -24.58 -6.43 -11.38
C VAL A 167 -24.62 -7.48 -12.50
N ASP A 168 -25.81 -7.89 -12.90
CA ASP A 168 -26.02 -8.76 -14.05
C ASP A 168 -25.81 -7.97 -15.36
N VAL A 169 -24.56 -8.04 -15.88
CA VAL A 169 -24.14 -7.31 -17.08
C VAL A 169 -24.90 -7.78 -18.33
N ASP A 170 -25.22 -9.05 -18.43
CA ASP A 170 -25.93 -9.62 -19.57
C ASP A 170 -27.38 -9.10 -19.61
N ALA A 171 -28.04 -9.08 -18.46
CA ALA A 171 -29.36 -8.48 -18.32
C ALA A 171 -29.35 -6.95 -18.63
N MET A 172 -28.26 -6.23 -18.28
CA MET A 172 -28.12 -4.83 -18.64
C MET A 172 -28.00 -4.63 -20.16
N ILE A 173 -27.25 -5.50 -20.85
CA ILE A 173 -27.07 -5.43 -22.30
C ILE A 173 -28.40 -5.67 -23.04
N GLU A 174 -29.28 -6.48 -22.47
CA GLU A 174 -30.60 -6.80 -23.06
C GLU A 174 -31.71 -5.79 -22.68
N ASP A 175 -31.42 -4.84 -21.78
CA ASP A 175 -32.43 -3.90 -21.26
C ASP A 175 -32.98 -2.97 -22.36
N GLN A 176 -34.21 -2.49 -22.17
CA GLN A 176 -34.88 -1.56 -23.09
C GLN A 176 -34.30 -0.14 -23.02
N ASP A 177 -33.77 0.26 -21.88
CA ASP A 177 -33.14 1.55 -21.64
C ASP A 177 -31.76 1.63 -22.33
N GLU A 178 -31.60 2.60 -23.23
CA GLU A 178 -30.34 2.79 -23.97
C GLU A 178 -29.17 3.12 -23.06
N ASP A 179 -29.38 3.84 -21.97
CA ASP A 179 -28.36 4.25 -21.04
C ASP A 179 -27.88 3.04 -20.20
N ILE A 180 -28.79 2.14 -19.83
CA ILE A 180 -28.46 0.87 -19.17
C ILE A 180 -27.69 -0.07 -20.10
N ARG A 181 -28.18 -0.23 -21.35
CA ARG A 181 -27.46 -1.04 -22.35
C ARG A 181 -26.04 -0.52 -22.61
N PHE A 182 -25.90 0.80 -22.65
CA PHE A 182 -24.60 1.45 -22.81
C PHE A 182 -23.64 1.05 -21.68
N LEU A 183 -24.10 1.13 -20.42
CA LEU A 183 -23.27 0.77 -19.26
C LEU A 183 -22.91 -0.71 -19.25
N GLY A 184 -23.84 -1.62 -19.58
CA GLY A 184 -23.53 -3.05 -19.71
C GLY A 184 -22.39 -3.30 -20.74
N LYS A 185 -22.50 -2.66 -21.92
CA LYS A 185 -21.43 -2.74 -22.95
C LYS A 185 -20.13 -2.10 -22.51
N LEU A 186 -20.20 -1.06 -21.69
CA LEU A 186 -19.02 -0.39 -21.13
C LEU A 186 -18.23 -1.36 -20.23
N VAL A 187 -18.93 -2.08 -19.31
CA VAL A 187 -18.32 -3.08 -18.44
C VAL A 187 -17.71 -4.23 -19.24
N THR A 188 -18.44 -4.76 -20.23
CA THR A 188 -17.94 -5.83 -21.11
C THR A 188 -16.66 -5.38 -21.81
N ARG A 189 -16.66 -4.18 -22.41
CA ARG A 189 -15.48 -3.64 -23.10
C ARG A 189 -14.29 -3.47 -22.17
N TYR A 190 -14.54 -3.11 -20.93
CA TYR A 190 -13.51 -2.97 -19.92
C TYR A 190 -12.93 -4.33 -19.50
N LYS A 191 -13.78 -5.34 -19.24
CA LYS A 191 -13.31 -6.72 -18.97
C LYS A 191 -12.44 -7.26 -20.10
N GLU A 192 -12.88 -7.11 -21.38
CA GLU A 192 -12.08 -7.47 -22.55
C GLU A 192 -10.73 -6.76 -22.60
N LEU A 193 -10.67 -5.50 -22.15
CA LEU A 193 -9.42 -4.74 -22.11
C LEU A 193 -8.46 -5.31 -21.06
N LEU A 194 -8.95 -5.69 -19.86
CA LEU A 194 -8.14 -6.34 -18.84
C LEU A 194 -7.57 -7.68 -19.35
N ASP A 195 -8.42 -8.54 -19.90
CA ASP A 195 -8.04 -9.87 -20.37
C ASP A 195 -6.96 -9.80 -21.49
N ARG A 196 -7.13 -8.87 -22.45
CA ARG A 196 -6.13 -8.65 -23.51
C ARG A 196 -4.77 -8.17 -23.02
N ASN A 197 -4.73 -7.52 -21.86
CA ASN A 197 -3.50 -7.00 -21.27
C ASN A 197 -2.95 -7.87 -20.13
N GLY A 198 -3.53 -9.05 -19.89
CA GLY A 198 -3.14 -9.92 -18.79
C GLY A 198 -3.13 -9.16 -17.44
N ALA A 199 -4.15 -8.33 -17.19
CA ALA A 199 -4.16 -7.39 -16.09
C ALA A 199 -5.36 -7.59 -15.16
N MET A 200 -5.16 -7.34 -13.87
CA MET A 200 -6.21 -7.29 -12.85
C MET A 200 -6.13 -5.97 -12.07
N ASP A 201 -7.28 -5.41 -11.75
CA ASP A 201 -7.43 -4.30 -10.81
C ASP A 201 -8.04 -4.76 -9.49
N PHE A 202 -8.21 -3.83 -8.56
CA PHE A 202 -8.75 -4.15 -7.24
C PHE A 202 -10.17 -4.71 -7.27
N SER A 203 -11.03 -4.24 -8.17
CA SER A 203 -12.41 -4.75 -8.29
C SER A 203 -12.42 -6.14 -8.95
N SER A 204 -11.60 -6.36 -9.97
CA SER A 204 -11.53 -7.66 -10.68
C SER A 204 -10.99 -8.80 -9.83
N ILE A 205 -10.07 -8.56 -8.91
CA ILE A 205 -9.60 -9.59 -7.96
C ILE A 205 -10.76 -10.12 -7.13
N GLN A 206 -11.57 -9.24 -6.56
CA GLN A 206 -12.70 -9.64 -5.72
C GLN A 206 -13.76 -10.37 -6.53
N THR A 207 -14.10 -9.87 -7.73
CA THR A 207 -15.09 -10.51 -8.61
C THR A 207 -14.63 -11.88 -9.09
N LYS A 208 -13.38 -12.02 -9.53
CA LYS A 208 -12.81 -13.31 -9.94
C LYS A 208 -12.76 -14.32 -8.79
N THR A 209 -12.40 -13.87 -7.59
CA THR A 209 -12.46 -14.74 -6.39
C THR A 209 -13.90 -15.21 -6.12
N PHE A 210 -14.86 -14.30 -6.17
CA PHE A 210 -16.27 -14.64 -5.96
C PHE A 210 -16.79 -15.59 -7.04
N GLU A 211 -16.48 -15.34 -8.30
CA GLU A 211 -16.85 -16.19 -9.45
C GLU A 211 -16.21 -17.59 -9.32
N MET A 212 -14.93 -17.70 -9.01
CA MET A 212 -14.24 -18.97 -8.75
C MET A 212 -14.94 -19.78 -7.65
N LEU A 213 -15.20 -19.17 -6.51
CA LEU A 213 -15.87 -19.85 -5.38
C LEU A 213 -17.29 -20.30 -5.72
N LYS A 214 -18.00 -19.59 -6.60
CA LYS A 214 -19.33 -19.98 -7.07
C LYS A 214 -19.28 -21.07 -8.13
N GLN A 215 -18.30 -21.03 -9.00
CA GLN A 215 -18.17 -21.97 -10.13
C GLN A 215 -17.64 -23.34 -9.67
N TYR A 216 -16.81 -23.38 -8.63
CA TYR A 216 -16.16 -24.61 -8.13
C TYR A 216 -16.58 -24.91 -6.68
N PRO A 217 -17.72 -25.62 -6.46
CA PRO A 217 -18.24 -25.92 -5.13
C PRO A 217 -17.31 -26.78 -4.26
N ASP A 218 -16.47 -27.62 -4.85
CA ASP A 218 -15.44 -28.42 -4.18
C ASP A 218 -14.35 -27.53 -3.58
N VAL A 219 -13.89 -26.52 -4.31
CA VAL A 219 -12.95 -25.50 -3.81
C VAL A 219 -13.56 -24.73 -2.64
N LEU A 220 -14.81 -24.28 -2.82
CA LEU A 220 -15.53 -23.57 -1.76
C LEU A 220 -15.67 -24.43 -0.49
N GLN A 221 -16.06 -25.70 -0.63
CA GLN A 221 -16.24 -26.62 0.50
C GLN A 221 -14.91 -26.87 1.23
N ARG A 222 -13.80 -27.01 0.50
CA ARG A 222 -12.46 -27.13 1.09
C ARG A 222 -12.11 -25.90 1.89
N ILE A 223 -12.23 -24.69 1.32
CA ILE A 223 -11.92 -23.44 2.00
C ILE A 223 -12.83 -23.23 3.23
N GLN A 224 -14.12 -23.58 3.16
CA GLN A 224 -15.04 -23.52 4.31
C GLN A 224 -14.69 -24.52 5.41
N SER A 225 -14.07 -25.65 5.08
CA SER A 225 -13.57 -26.61 6.07
C SER A 225 -12.31 -26.10 6.76
N ASP A 226 -11.45 -25.45 6.01
CA ASP A 226 -10.15 -24.93 6.46
C ASP A 226 -10.34 -23.64 7.27
N ILE A 227 -11.07 -22.65 6.77
CA ILE A 227 -11.32 -21.37 7.45
C ILE A 227 -12.60 -21.49 8.30
N ARG A 228 -12.42 -21.54 9.63
CA ARG A 228 -13.52 -21.73 10.58
C ARG A 228 -13.98 -20.47 11.27
N TYR A 229 -13.10 -19.47 11.41
CA TYR A 229 -13.37 -18.21 12.12
C TYR A 229 -13.02 -17.03 11.23
N ILE A 230 -13.99 -16.21 10.91
CA ILE A 230 -13.82 -15.01 10.09
C ILE A 230 -14.02 -13.78 10.97
N MET A 231 -13.07 -12.87 10.95
CA MET A 231 -13.15 -11.62 11.66
C MET A 231 -12.94 -10.45 10.70
N VAL A 232 -13.80 -9.43 10.79
CA VAL A 232 -13.73 -8.25 9.92
C VAL A 232 -13.68 -7.00 10.79
N ASP A 233 -12.58 -6.25 10.70
CA ASP A 233 -12.46 -4.93 11.34
C ASP A 233 -12.99 -3.83 10.41
N GLU A 234 -13.45 -2.72 10.99
CA GLU A 234 -14.04 -1.57 10.27
C GLU A 234 -15.18 -1.97 9.30
N TYR A 235 -16.08 -2.86 9.75
CA TYR A 235 -17.11 -3.49 8.91
C TYR A 235 -18.07 -2.47 8.25
N GLN A 236 -18.24 -1.27 8.80
CA GLN A 236 -19.04 -0.19 8.22
C GLN A 236 -18.46 0.36 6.89
N ASP A 237 -17.22 0.04 6.56
CA ASP A 237 -16.56 0.47 5.32
C ASP A 237 -16.63 -0.59 4.20
N THR A 238 -17.27 -1.72 4.44
CA THR A 238 -17.39 -2.80 3.44
C THR A 238 -18.42 -2.46 2.36
N ASN A 239 -18.13 -2.92 1.13
CA ASN A 239 -19.06 -2.87 0.00
C ASN A 239 -19.84 -4.19 -0.14
N TYR A 240 -20.69 -4.31 -1.19
CA TYR A 240 -21.55 -5.47 -1.36
C TYR A 240 -20.77 -6.77 -1.60
N ILE A 241 -19.81 -6.78 -2.53
CA ILE A 241 -19.04 -8.00 -2.84
C ILE A 241 -18.23 -8.49 -1.64
N GLN A 242 -17.68 -7.60 -0.84
CA GLN A 242 -16.93 -7.95 0.37
C GLN A 242 -17.83 -8.63 1.38
N GLU A 243 -19.01 -8.10 1.59
CA GLU A 243 -20.00 -8.75 2.42
C GLU A 243 -20.39 -10.16 1.88
N GLN A 244 -20.62 -10.27 0.57
CA GLN A 244 -20.95 -11.56 -0.06
C GLN A 244 -19.82 -12.59 0.09
N LEU A 245 -18.56 -12.16 -0.07
CA LEU A 245 -17.39 -13.03 0.15
C LEU A 245 -17.31 -13.52 1.60
N VAL A 246 -17.53 -12.66 2.60
CA VAL A 246 -17.53 -13.04 4.02
C VAL A 246 -18.60 -14.10 4.29
N PHE A 247 -19.83 -13.91 3.82
CA PHE A 247 -20.91 -14.86 4.03
C PHE A 247 -20.70 -16.17 3.26
N LEU A 248 -20.17 -16.09 2.04
CA LEU A 248 -19.87 -17.26 1.22
C LEU A 248 -18.80 -18.14 1.89
N LEU A 249 -17.72 -17.54 2.37
CA LEU A 249 -16.61 -18.24 3.02
C LEU A 249 -17.02 -18.81 4.40
N ALA A 250 -17.89 -18.14 5.14
CA ALA A 250 -18.31 -18.59 6.47
C ALA A 250 -19.19 -19.85 6.44
N GLY A 251 -19.83 -20.15 5.32
CA GLY A 251 -20.66 -21.33 5.12
C GLY A 251 -21.76 -21.47 6.16
N GLU A 252 -22.07 -22.72 6.55
CA GLU A 252 -23.13 -23.03 7.51
C GLU A 252 -22.77 -22.72 8.97
N LYS A 253 -21.48 -22.76 9.32
CA LYS A 253 -20.98 -22.51 10.69
C LYS A 253 -21.21 -21.09 11.16
N LYS A 254 -21.14 -20.12 10.24
CA LYS A 254 -21.39 -18.70 10.47
C LYS A 254 -20.63 -18.11 11.68
N ASN A 255 -19.39 -18.58 11.93
CA ASN A 255 -18.54 -18.03 12.96
C ASN A 255 -17.89 -16.72 12.44
N ILE A 256 -18.72 -15.70 12.32
CA ILE A 256 -18.36 -14.38 11.81
C ILE A 256 -18.36 -13.40 12.96
N CYS A 257 -17.23 -12.73 13.21
CA CYS A 257 -17.15 -11.62 14.16
C CYS A 257 -16.86 -10.34 13.40
N VAL A 258 -17.79 -9.42 13.35
CA VAL A 258 -17.61 -8.12 12.72
C VAL A 258 -17.51 -7.03 13.79
N VAL A 259 -16.58 -6.11 13.58
CA VAL A 259 -16.33 -4.98 14.47
C VAL A 259 -16.44 -3.70 13.68
N GLY A 260 -17.12 -2.69 14.20
CA GLY A 260 -17.25 -1.43 13.50
C GLY A 260 -17.91 -0.32 14.30
N ASP A 261 -17.93 0.86 13.69
CA ASP A 261 -18.58 2.06 14.18
C ASP A 261 -19.40 2.70 13.03
N ASP A 262 -20.71 2.56 13.07
CA ASP A 262 -21.59 3.13 12.07
C ASP A 262 -21.50 4.66 11.97
N ASP A 263 -21.06 5.34 13.03
CA ASP A 263 -20.80 6.78 13.03
C ASP A 263 -19.49 7.17 12.30
N GLN A 264 -18.63 6.20 11.99
CA GLN A 264 -17.38 6.41 11.24
C GLN A 264 -17.44 5.87 9.80
N GLY A 265 -18.62 5.52 9.28
CA GLY A 265 -18.84 5.11 7.89
C GLY A 265 -18.76 6.30 6.94
N MET A 266 -17.60 6.53 6.30
CA MET A 266 -17.37 7.70 5.45
C MET A 266 -16.81 7.38 4.05
N TYR A 267 -16.73 6.10 3.67
CA TYR A 267 -16.21 5.65 2.39
C TYR A 267 -17.29 5.28 1.36
N ARG A 268 -18.50 5.87 1.47
CA ARG A 268 -19.57 5.67 0.49
C ARG A 268 -19.12 5.94 -0.95
N PHE A 269 -18.27 6.94 -1.17
CA PHE A 269 -17.74 7.26 -2.50
C PHE A 269 -16.84 6.16 -3.11
N ARG A 270 -16.47 5.16 -2.30
CA ARG A 270 -15.77 3.93 -2.69
C ARG A 270 -16.68 2.69 -2.66
N GLY A 271 -17.98 2.85 -2.73
CA GLY A 271 -18.95 1.76 -2.72
C GLY A 271 -19.28 1.20 -1.33
N ALA A 272 -18.67 1.71 -0.24
CA ALA A 272 -19.02 1.27 1.11
C ALA A 272 -20.47 1.58 1.45
N THR A 273 -21.12 0.67 2.15
CA THR A 273 -22.50 0.86 2.57
C THR A 273 -22.70 0.57 4.06
N ILE A 274 -23.21 1.59 4.75
CA ILE A 274 -23.53 1.49 6.18
C ILE A 274 -24.59 0.42 6.47
N ARG A 275 -25.35 0.03 5.46
CA ARG A 275 -26.33 -1.05 5.53
C ARG A 275 -25.71 -2.34 6.05
N ASN A 276 -24.49 -2.66 5.62
CA ASN A 276 -23.84 -3.91 5.98
C ASN A 276 -23.75 -4.08 7.51
N ILE A 277 -23.33 -3.05 8.25
CA ILE A 277 -23.23 -3.12 9.71
C ILE A 277 -24.61 -3.01 10.38
N LEU A 278 -25.50 -2.18 9.86
CA LEU A 278 -26.81 -1.95 10.48
C LEU A 278 -27.77 -3.15 10.31
N GLU A 279 -27.75 -3.82 9.16
CA GLU A 279 -28.56 -5.00 8.87
C GLU A 279 -27.83 -6.33 9.15
N PHE A 280 -26.62 -6.31 9.71
CA PHE A 280 -25.88 -7.55 9.97
C PHE A 280 -26.66 -8.55 10.85
N PRO A 281 -27.30 -8.14 11.95
CA PRO A 281 -28.10 -9.07 12.78
C PRO A 281 -29.31 -9.65 12.03
N ASP A 282 -29.91 -8.90 11.11
CA ASP A 282 -31.10 -9.32 10.37
C ASP A 282 -30.84 -10.43 9.34
N LYS A 283 -29.56 -10.73 9.08
CA LYS A 283 -29.13 -11.83 8.19
C LYS A 283 -29.16 -13.20 8.84
N PHE A 284 -29.47 -13.26 10.12
CA PHE A 284 -29.49 -14.47 10.92
C PHE A 284 -30.86 -14.66 11.57
N ASP A 285 -31.13 -15.90 12.03
CA ASP A 285 -32.31 -16.16 12.80
C ASP A 285 -32.36 -15.28 14.05
N LYS A 286 -33.56 -14.95 14.48
CA LYS A 286 -33.78 -14.06 15.63
C LYS A 286 -33.00 -14.55 16.85
N ASP A 287 -32.30 -13.66 17.52
CA ASP A 287 -31.48 -13.89 18.70
C ASP A 287 -30.25 -14.79 18.49
N PHE A 288 -29.95 -15.20 17.25
CA PHE A 288 -28.73 -15.98 16.94
C PHE A 288 -27.50 -15.12 16.88
N CYS A 289 -27.59 -13.90 16.33
CA CYS A 289 -26.48 -12.94 16.31
C CYS A 289 -26.31 -12.26 17.67
N LYS A 290 -25.11 -12.32 18.24
CA LYS A 290 -24.79 -11.63 19.49
C LYS A 290 -24.31 -10.21 19.21
N ILE A 291 -25.04 -9.21 19.70
CA ILE A 291 -24.64 -7.80 19.61
C ILE A 291 -23.99 -7.40 20.94
N ILE A 292 -22.80 -6.78 20.84
CA ILE A 292 -22.01 -6.32 22.00
C ILE A 292 -21.62 -4.85 21.75
N HIS A 293 -21.90 -3.99 22.73
CA HIS A 293 -21.58 -2.57 22.67
C HIS A 293 -20.33 -2.27 23.47
N LEU A 294 -19.35 -1.59 22.86
CA LEU A 294 -18.16 -1.06 23.51
C LEU A 294 -18.30 0.46 23.61
N ASP A 295 -18.75 0.96 24.76
CA ASP A 295 -19.09 2.37 24.95
C ASP A 295 -18.04 3.15 25.75
N LYS A 296 -17.05 2.48 26.39
CA LYS A 296 -16.02 3.12 27.20
C LYS A 296 -14.83 3.56 26.36
N ASN A 297 -14.61 4.86 26.25
CA ASN A 297 -13.49 5.46 25.53
C ASN A 297 -12.28 5.63 26.47
N TYR A 298 -11.16 5.03 26.10
CA TYR A 298 -9.87 5.09 26.83
C TYR A 298 -8.89 6.12 26.25
N ARG A 299 -9.29 6.80 25.15
CA ARG A 299 -8.44 7.69 24.36
C ARG A 299 -8.56 9.15 24.80
N SER A 300 -9.76 9.68 24.75
CA SER A 300 -10.03 11.13 24.74
C SER A 300 -10.43 11.68 26.09
N GLU A 301 -10.17 12.96 26.32
CA GLU A 301 -10.74 13.73 27.42
C GLU A 301 -12.28 13.76 27.35
N GLU A 302 -12.94 13.81 28.51
CA GLU A 302 -14.39 13.79 28.63
C GLU A 302 -15.08 14.92 27.84
N GLY A 303 -14.54 16.15 27.86
CA GLY A 303 -15.14 17.26 27.09
C GLY A 303 -15.07 17.07 25.58
N VAL A 304 -14.04 16.36 25.03
CA VAL A 304 -13.99 15.96 23.62
C VAL A 304 -15.07 14.93 23.32
N ILE A 305 -15.26 13.95 24.22
CA ILE A 305 -16.28 12.90 24.09
C ILE A 305 -17.67 13.52 24.10
N ASP A 306 -17.96 14.42 25.04
CA ASP A 306 -19.24 15.11 25.14
C ASP A 306 -19.52 15.94 23.90
N PHE A 307 -18.50 16.60 23.35
CA PHE A 307 -18.63 17.40 22.15
C PHE A 307 -19.05 16.55 20.94
N TYR A 308 -18.37 15.44 20.64
CA TYR A 308 -18.75 14.64 19.49
C TYR A 308 -20.02 13.82 19.71
N ASN A 309 -20.38 13.43 20.95
CA ASN A 309 -21.69 12.85 21.24
C ASN A 309 -22.82 13.85 20.95
N ARG A 310 -22.65 15.13 21.40
CA ARG A 310 -23.59 16.23 21.15
C ARG A 310 -23.72 16.52 19.65
N TRP A 311 -22.62 16.48 18.89
CA TRP A 311 -22.63 16.58 17.43
C TRP A 311 -23.50 15.49 16.79
N MET A 312 -23.31 14.25 17.17
CA MET A 312 -24.08 13.11 16.64
C MET A 312 -25.54 13.10 17.10
N ALA A 313 -25.83 13.62 18.27
CA ALA A 313 -27.21 13.75 18.73
C ALA A 313 -28.03 14.76 17.90
N ASN A 314 -27.35 15.63 17.11
CA ASN A 314 -27.99 16.64 16.24
C ASN A 314 -29.07 17.50 16.96
N VAL A 315 -28.84 17.79 18.27
CA VAL A 315 -29.84 18.41 19.14
C VAL A 315 -29.94 19.93 18.92
N GLU A 316 -28.95 20.55 18.30
CA GLU A 316 -28.84 22.01 18.23
C GLU A 316 -29.40 22.61 16.95
N GLY A 317 -30.69 22.84 16.93
CA GLY A 317 -31.32 23.98 16.25
C GLY A 317 -31.53 23.86 14.73
N ILE A 318 -31.03 22.81 14.08
CA ILE A 318 -31.29 22.64 12.66
C ILE A 318 -31.87 21.23 12.46
N ASN A 319 -33.14 21.03 12.65
CA ASN A 319 -33.85 19.78 12.35
C ASN A 319 -33.77 19.46 10.84
N LEU A 320 -32.57 19.22 10.32
CA LEU A 320 -32.29 18.96 8.92
C LEU A 320 -32.58 17.53 8.51
N PHE A 321 -32.42 16.59 9.45
CA PHE A 321 -32.61 15.15 9.24
C PHE A 321 -32.82 14.46 10.60
N SER A 322 -33.31 13.22 10.58
CA SER A 322 -33.34 12.30 11.70
C SER A 322 -32.54 11.06 11.40
N TRP A 323 -31.79 10.55 12.38
CA TRP A 323 -31.05 9.30 12.21
C TRP A 323 -31.99 8.08 12.09
N ASP A 324 -33.13 8.09 12.82
CA ASP A 324 -34.08 6.96 12.88
C ASP A 324 -33.36 5.60 12.93
N LYS A 325 -33.64 4.70 11.97
CA LYS A 325 -33.02 3.39 11.87
C LYS A 325 -31.62 3.38 11.21
N TYR A 326 -31.11 4.53 10.79
CA TYR A 326 -29.84 4.64 10.03
C TYR A 326 -28.62 4.84 10.92
N ARG A 327 -28.77 4.63 12.22
CA ARG A 327 -27.72 4.70 13.24
C ARG A 327 -28.08 3.83 14.43
N TYR A 328 -27.08 3.17 15.05
CA TYR A 328 -27.26 2.57 16.36
C TYR A 328 -27.35 3.64 17.45
N ASP A 329 -28.27 3.45 18.38
CA ASP A 329 -28.33 4.32 19.58
C ASP A 329 -27.16 3.97 20.51
N LYS A 330 -26.23 4.88 20.64
CA LYS A 330 -25.04 4.73 21.47
C LYS A 330 -24.59 6.07 22.04
N GLN A 331 -24.08 6.02 23.27
CA GLN A 331 -23.46 7.16 23.94
C GLN A 331 -22.10 6.73 24.48
N ILE A 332 -21.04 7.33 23.94
CA ILE A 332 -19.67 7.03 24.37
C ILE A 332 -19.39 7.73 25.69
N LYS A 333 -18.73 7.03 26.62
CA LYS A 333 -18.41 7.52 27.97
C LYS A 333 -16.91 7.48 28.20
N ALA A 334 -16.38 8.47 28.90
CA ALA A 334 -14.98 8.46 29.29
C ALA A 334 -14.68 7.29 30.24
N ALA A 335 -13.61 6.57 30.02
CA ALA A 335 -13.09 5.55 30.93
C ALA A 335 -12.13 6.15 31.96
N LYS A 336 -11.48 7.28 31.66
CA LYS A 336 -10.57 8.00 32.53
C LYS A 336 -11.38 8.68 33.67
N SER A 337 -10.98 8.46 34.90
CA SER A 337 -11.63 9.08 36.11
C SER A 337 -11.09 10.48 36.44
N GLU A 338 -9.89 10.81 35.95
CA GLU A 338 -9.25 12.10 36.19
C GLU A 338 -9.16 12.87 34.86
N ARG A 339 -9.64 14.10 34.88
CA ARG A 339 -9.53 15.07 33.79
C ARG A 339 -8.15 15.72 33.85
N GLN A 340 -7.43 15.75 32.71
CA GLN A 340 -6.19 16.53 32.60
C GLN A 340 -6.48 18.02 32.30
N LEU A 341 -7.60 18.27 31.61
CA LEU A 341 -8.04 19.62 31.24
C LEU A 341 -9.44 19.90 31.78
N GLU A 342 -9.67 21.10 32.32
CA GLU A 342 -10.99 21.58 32.69
C GLU A 342 -11.86 21.80 31.44
N ILE A 343 -11.28 22.41 30.40
CA ILE A 343 -11.88 22.60 29.08
C ILE A 343 -10.95 21.94 28.05
N SER A 344 -11.49 21.09 27.22
CA SER A 344 -10.72 20.34 26.18
C SER A 344 -11.18 20.63 24.76
N VAL A 345 -12.16 21.50 24.55
CA VAL A 345 -12.65 21.95 23.25
C VAL A 345 -12.68 23.46 23.17
N TYR A 346 -12.01 24.02 22.17
CA TYR A 346 -11.88 25.47 21.98
C TYR A 346 -12.23 25.89 20.56
N ALA A 347 -12.63 27.14 20.40
CA ALA A 347 -12.78 27.80 19.11
C ALA A 347 -11.54 28.65 18.78
N CYS A 348 -11.12 28.65 17.52
CA CYS A 348 -10.04 29.46 17.00
C CYS A 348 -10.53 30.30 15.82
N GLY A 349 -9.94 31.50 15.62
CA GLY A 349 -10.25 32.38 14.52
C GLY A 349 -11.16 33.56 14.92
N GLY A 350 -11.19 34.56 14.05
CA GLY A 350 -11.91 35.84 14.25
C GLY A 350 -12.74 36.19 13.04
N ASP A 351 -12.75 37.49 12.70
CA ASP A 351 -13.55 38.01 11.60
C ASP A 351 -12.83 37.84 10.24
N SER A 352 -11.53 37.45 10.24
CA SER A 352 -10.73 37.26 9.03
C SER A 352 -9.90 35.96 9.07
N VAL A 353 -9.39 35.54 7.89
CA VAL A 353 -8.43 34.42 7.78
C VAL A 353 -7.10 34.79 8.46
N GLU A 354 -6.73 36.07 8.45
CA GLU A 354 -5.51 36.52 9.12
C GLU A 354 -5.59 36.31 10.64
N ASP A 355 -6.75 36.61 11.24
CA ASP A 355 -6.97 36.34 12.67
C ASP A 355 -6.82 34.86 12.99
N GLU A 356 -7.40 34.00 12.14
CA GLU A 356 -7.30 32.54 12.28
C GLU A 356 -5.85 32.05 12.25
N LYS A 357 -5.06 32.47 11.24
CA LYS A 357 -3.64 32.09 11.13
C LYS A 357 -2.80 32.57 12.31
N MET A 358 -3.05 33.80 12.76
CA MET A 358 -2.35 34.38 13.94
C MET A 358 -2.68 33.61 15.21
N ASP A 359 -3.93 33.28 15.44
CA ASP A 359 -4.38 32.53 16.62
C ASP A 359 -3.79 31.13 16.65
N LEU A 360 -3.76 30.44 15.49
CA LEU A 360 -3.16 29.11 15.36
C LEU A 360 -1.67 29.13 15.65
N LEU A 361 -0.93 30.12 15.10
CA LEU A 361 0.49 30.28 15.37
C LEU A 361 0.76 30.56 16.86
N GLN A 362 -0.05 31.44 17.48
CA GLN A 362 0.08 31.75 18.90
C GLN A 362 -0.22 30.56 19.77
N MET A 363 -1.25 29.78 19.42
CA MET A 363 -1.59 28.52 20.09
C MET A 363 -0.41 27.55 20.09
N ILE A 364 0.17 27.26 18.89
CA ILE A 364 1.30 26.32 18.77
C ILE A 364 2.46 26.77 19.64
N ARG A 365 2.84 28.06 19.57
CA ARG A 365 3.92 28.63 20.38
C ARG A 365 3.63 28.58 21.88
N SER A 366 2.37 28.79 22.29
CA SER A 366 1.95 28.72 23.69
C SER A 366 2.02 27.28 24.21
N LEU A 367 1.52 26.32 23.46
CA LEU A 367 1.61 24.88 23.80
C LEU A 367 3.06 24.41 23.96
N GLN A 368 3.97 24.84 23.09
CA GLN A 368 5.41 24.54 23.22
C GLN A 368 6.02 25.23 24.45
N LYS A 369 5.75 26.52 24.64
CA LYS A 369 6.30 27.34 25.74
C LYS A 369 5.84 26.82 27.11
N ASN A 370 4.59 26.40 27.20
CA ASN A 370 4.01 25.89 28.45
C ASN A 370 4.39 24.43 28.74
N GLY A 371 5.04 23.76 27.75
CA GLY A 371 5.44 22.37 27.86
C GLY A 371 4.28 21.38 27.75
N ASN A 372 3.14 21.81 27.20
CA ASN A 372 2.00 20.92 26.92
C ASN A 372 2.38 19.91 25.82
N VAL A 373 3.05 20.37 24.78
CA VAL A 373 3.60 19.53 23.70
C VAL A 373 5.12 19.55 23.75
N SER A 374 5.72 18.39 23.68
CA SER A 374 7.18 18.20 23.61
C SER A 374 7.71 18.17 22.17
N ASN A 375 6.84 17.83 21.22
CA ASN A 375 7.14 17.71 19.81
C ASN A 375 5.96 18.20 18.97
N LEU A 376 6.25 18.88 17.86
CA LEU A 376 5.23 19.41 16.95
C LEU A 376 4.34 18.32 16.33
N ASN A 377 4.82 17.10 16.21
CA ASN A 377 4.03 15.98 15.69
C ASN A 377 2.81 15.60 16.55
N GLN A 378 2.75 16.12 17.79
CA GLN A 378 1.58 15.98 18.65
C GLN A 378 0.38 16.82 18.17
N ILE A 379 0.58 17.70 17.16
CA ILE A 379 -0.46 18.60 16.62
C ILE A 379 -0.80 18.19 15.20
N ALA A 380 -2.07 17.85 14.96
CA ALA A 380 -2.59 17.54 13.62
C ALA A 380 -3.67 18.52 13.20
N PHE A 381 -3.59 18.97 11.96
CA PHE A 381 -4.60 19.79 11.30
C PHE A 381 -5.40 18.92 10.32
N LEU A 382 -6.70 18.88 10.53
CA LEU A 382 -7.62 18.05 9.74
C LEU A 382 -8.50 18.93 8.86
N PHE A 383 -8.39 18.71 7.55
CA PHE A 383 -9.18 19.43 6.55
C PHE A 383 -10.02 18.45 5.73
N ARG A 384 -11.07 18.95 5.09
CA ARG A 384 -11.77 18.19 4.05
C ARG A 384 -10.87 17.93 2.85
N SER A 385 -10.01 18.90 2.52
CA SER A 385 -8.99 18.81 1.48
C SER A 385 -7.77 19.64 1.88
N VAL A 386 -6.61 19.07 1.87
CA VAL A 386 -5.33 19.78 2.09
C VAL A 386 -4.92 20.65 0.89
N LYS A 387 -5.60 20.48 -0.24
CA LYS A 387 -5.47 21.32 -1.45
C LYS A 387 -6.38 22.56 -1.40
N SER A 388 -7.15 22.75 -0.33
CA SER A 388 -7.99 23.92 -0.17
C SER A 388 -7.16 25.18 0.04
N LYS A 389 -7.66 26.33 -0.45
CA LYS A 389 -7.00 27.63 -0.25
C LYS A 389 -6.71 27.90 1.23
N GLU A 390 -7.65 27.57 2.12
CA GLU A 390 -7.53 27.68 3.56
C GLU A 390 -6.33 26.89 4.09
N ALA A 391 -6.23 25.59 3.75
CA ALA A 391 -5.15 24.73 4.21
C ALA A 391 -3.77 25.19 3.71
N ILE A 392 -3.69 25.62 2.43
CA ILE A 392 -2.45 26.12 1.83
C ILE A 392 -2.02 27.42 2.52
N GLU A 393 -2.92 28.40 2.67
CA GLU A 393 -2.62 29.70 3.30
C GLU A 393 -2.20 29.56 4.78
N ILE A 394 -2.79 28.62 5.53
CA ILE A 394 -2.39 28.32 6.90
C ILE A 394 -1.01 27.66 6.91
N GLY A 395 -0.78 26.68 6.03
CA GLY A 395 0.49 25.96 5.93
C GLY A 395 1.66 26.88 5.60
N ASP A 396 1.51 27.70 4.55
CA ASP A 396 2.52 28.67 4.13
C ASP A 396 2.84 29.67 5.25
N TYR A 397 1.80 30.20 5.93
CA TYR A 397 1.99 31.13 7.03
C TYR A 397 2.72 30.50 8.22
N LEU A 398 2.46 29.25 8.55
CA LEU A 398 3.17 28.54 9.61
C LEU A 398 4.63 28.31 9.24
N GLU A 399 4.92 27.87 8.00
CA GLU A 399 6.28 27.66 7.50
C GLU A 399 7.09 28.97 7.46
N GLU A 400 6.51 30.09 7.00
CA GLU A 400 7.12 31.44 7.02
C GLU A 400 7.46 31.90 8.44
N ASN A 401 6.70 31.44 9.45
CA ASN A 401 6.92 31.74 10.85
C ASN A 401 7.74 30.68 11.61
N GLY A 402 8.38 29.77 10.91
CA GLY A 402 9.34 28.79 11.44
C GLY A 402 8.68 27.57 12.09
N ILE A 403 7.42 27.28 11.79
CA ILE A 403 6.73 26.06 12.18
C ILE A 403 6.69 25.12 10.96
N PRO A 404 7.48 24.06 10.93
CA PRO A 404 7.50 23.13 9.81
C PRO A 404 6.18 22.38 9.65
N VAL A 405 5.72 22.24 8.40
CA VAL A 405 4.47 21.56 8.04
C VAL A 405 4.74 20.29 7.22
N TYR A 406 4.16 19.18 7.62
CA TYR A 406 4.15 17.93 6.88
C TYR A 406 2.79 17.73 6.22
N SER A 407 2.73 17.85 4.89
CA SER A 407 1.50 17.71 4.09
C SER A 407 1.79 16.96 2.78
N PRO A 408 2.04 15.65 2.82
CA PRO A 408 2.52 14.91 1.65
C PRO A 408 1.52 14.88 0.48
N ARG A 409 0.21 15.05 0.73
CA ARG A 409 -0.84 15.02 -0.30
C ARG A 409 -1.36 16.41 -0.71
N SER A 410 -0.56 17.44 -0.50
CA SER A 410 -0.91 18.83 -0.87
C SER A 410 -0.65 19.19 -2.34
N ASP A 411 -0.24 18.25 -3.18
CA ASP A 411 0.19 18.45 -4.59
C ASP A 411 1.41 19.39 -4.75
N MET A 412 2.16 19.60 -3.69
CA MET A 412 3.36 20.46 -3.73
C MET A 412 4.55 19.81 -4.44
N PHE A 413 4.47 18.53 -4.80
CA PHE A 413 5.56 17.79 -5.43
C PHE A 413 6.14 18.54 -6.65
N PHE A 414 5.27 18.93 -7.59
CA PHE A 414 5.69 19.66 -8.81
C PHE A 414 6.16 21.09 -8.53
N GLU A 415 5.81 21.67 -7.40
CA GLU A 415 6.24 23.02 -7.00
C GLU A 415 7.62 23.02 -6.33
N ARG A 416 8.12 21.87 -5.88
CA ARG A 416 9.40 21.75 -5.19
C ARG A 416 10.58 22.09 -6.11
N THR A 417 11.53 22.83 -5.57
CA THR A 417 12.68 23.35 -6.34
C THR A 417 13.53 22.21 -6.90
N GLU A 418 13.83 21.18 -6.10
CA GLU A 418 14.61 20.01 -6.52
C GLU A 418 13.95 19.25 -7.68
N VAL A 419 12.60 19.16 -7.68
CA VAL A 419 11.82 18.53 -8.75
C VAL A 419 11.90 19.36 -10.03
N LYS A 420 11.67 20.67 -9.94
CA LYS A 420 11.79 21.59 -11.09
C LYS A 420 13.19 21.55 -11.68
N GLN A 421 14.22 21.59 -10.84
CA GLN A 421 15.62 21.57 -11.26
C GLN A 421 15.96 20.25 -11.97
N LEU A 422 15.59 19.11 -11.40
CA LEU A 422 15.91 17.81 -11.98
C LEU A 422 15.15 17.58 -13.30
N PHE A 423 13.85 17.90 -13.38
CA PHE A 423 13.10 17.86 -14.63
C PHE A 423 13.70 18.81 -15.67
N GLY A 424 14.07 20.02 -15.26
CA GLY A 424 14.72 20.99 -16.17
C GLY A 424 16.01 20.44 -16.77
N CYS A 425 16.91 19.89 -15.91
CA CYS A 425 18.17 19.28 -16.35
C CYS A 425 17.92 18.08 -17.28
N LEU A 426 16.95 17.21 -16.94
CA LEU A 426 16.61 16.04 -17.75
C LEU A 426 16.08 16.46 -19.13
N MET A 427 15.14 17.42 -19.21
CA MET A 427 14.63 17.94 -20.49
C MET A 427 15.75 18.55 -21.35
N MET A 428 16.75 19.18 -20.75
CA MET A 428 17.86 19.81 -21.48
C MET A 428 18.81 18.78 -22.09
N CYS A 429 18.87 17.56 -21.59
CA CYS A 429 19.57 16.45 -22.24
C CYS A 429 18.92 16.05 -23.57
N PHE A 430 17.63 16.35 -23.77
CA PHE A 430 16.89 16.08 -25.03
C PHE A 430 16.67 17.37 -25.82
N GLN A 431 17.70 17.81 -26.56
CA GLN A 431 17.70 19.12 -27.22
C GLN A 431 16.57 19.33 -28.22
N SER A 432 16.18 18.30 -28.99
CA SER A 432 15.07 18.40 -29.94
C SER A 432 13.75 18.67 -29.21
N TYR A 433 13.46 17.93 -28.12
CA TYR A 433 12.31 18.16 -27.26
C TYR A 433 12.28 19.59 -26.70
N LEU A 434 13.43 20.07 -26.19
CA LEU A 434 13.55 21.43 -25.66
C LEU A 434 13.27 22.52 -26.70
N MET A 435 13.71 22.31 -27.96
CA MET A 435 13.41 23.24 -29.06
C MET A 435 11.91 23.27 -29.36
N ASP A 436 11.26 22.11 -29.41
CA ASP A 436 9.82 22.02 -29.69
C ASP A 436 8.98 22.61 -28.54
N LEU A 437 9.41 22.41 -27.28
CA LEU A 437 8.81 23.05 -26.11
C LEU A 437 8.87 24.60 -26.22
N LYS A 438 10.03 25.15 -26.58
CA LYS A 438 10.22 26.60 -26.74
C LYS A 438 9.39 27.17 -27.92
N ARG A 439 9.31 26.45 -29.03
CA ARG A 439 8.55 26.84 -30.23
C ARG A 439 7.04 26.61 -30.10
N ASN A 440 6.58 25.90 -29.07
CA ASN A 440 5.20 25.43 -28.90
C ASN A 440 4.72 24.56 -30.10
N SER A 441 5.55 23.61 -30.52
CA SER A 441 5.35 22.78 -31.71
C SER A 441 4.54 21.52 -31.46
N PHE A 442 4.09 21.24 -30.21
CA PHE A 442 3.44 19.99 -29.81
C PHE A 442 1.95 19.83 -30.17
N ASN A 443 1.38 20.70 -30.97
CA ASN A 443 0.04 20.52 -31.57
C ASN A 443 -1.06 19.99 -30.61
N HIS A 444 -1.33 20.69 -29.52
CA HIS A 444 -2.34 20.35 -28.50
C HIS A 444 -2.06 19.10 -27.62
N LYS A 445 -0.93 18.44 -27.75
CA LYS A 445 -0.55 17.31 -26.86
C LYS A 445 -0.26 17.77 -25.42
N ILE A 446 0.10 19.02 -25.23
CA ILE A 446 0.43 19.62 -23.94
C ILE A 446 -0.54 20.77 -23.62
N THR A 447 -0.93 20.90 -22.34
CA THR A 447 -1.71 22.07 -21.87
C THR A 447 -0.80 23.29 -21.71
N GLU A 448 -1.37 24.49 -21.78
CA GLU A 448 -0.59 25.72 -21.57
C GLU A 448 -0.02 25.78 -20.15
N GLU A 449 -0.78 25.33 -19.16
CA GLU A 449 -0.33 25.26 -17.77
C GLU A 449 0.91 24.36 -17.61
N LEU A 450 0.85 23.14 -18.12
CA LEU A 450 1.98 22.20 -18.08
C LEU A 450 3.19 22.72 -18.87
N ARG A 451 2.95 23.35 -20.02
CA ARG A 451 4.03 24.00 -20.79
C ARG A 451 4.72 25.10 -19.97
N ASN A 452 3.94 25.96 -19.32
CA ASN A 452 4.49 27.00 -18.46
C ASN A 452 5.27 26.42 -17.28
N TYR A 453 4.79 25.33 -16.69
CA TYR A 453 5.51 24.58 -15.68
C TYR A 453 6.87 24.09 -16.21
N TYR A 454 6.93 23.45 -17.37
CA TYR A 454 8.20 22.99 -17.97
C TYR A 454 9.16 24.12 -18.30
N ILE A 455 8.65 25.24 -18.78
CA ILE A 455 9.46 26.45 -18.98
C ILE A 455 10.05 26.93 -17.64
N SER A 456 9.29 26.84 -16.53
CA SER A 456 9.80 27.17 -15.20
C SER A 456 10.90 26.20 -14.76
N CYS A 457 10.75 24.90 -15.02
CA CYS A 457 11.77 23.88 -14.75
C CYS A 457 13.09 24.20 -15.50
N VAL A 458 12.99 24.53 -16.77
CA VAL A 458 14.17 24.93 -17.58
C VAL A 458 14.81 26.20 -17.06
N LYS A 459 14.04 27.16 -16.53
CA LYS A 459 14.59 28.37 -15.89
C LYS A 459 15.38 28.03 -14.63
N GLU A 460 14.81 27.17 -13.76
CA GLU A 460 15.50 26.70 -12.54
C GLU A 460 16.79 25.96 -12.87
N ALA A 461 16.81 25.07 -13.87
CA ALA A 461 18.03 24.41 -14.33
C ALA A 461 19.09 25.41 -14.84
N ASN A 462 18.68 26.44 -15.59
CA ASN A 462 19.61 27.48 -16.05
C ASN A 462 20.20 28.33 -14.90
N VAL A 463 19.50 28.45 -13.77
CA VAL A 463 20.06 29.08 -12.57
C VAL A 463 21.21 28.26 -12.01
N LEU A 464 21.06 26.93 -11.99
CA LEU A 464 22.11 26.01 -11.53
C LEU A 464 23.41 26.12 -12.37
N PHE A 465 23.30 26.30 -13.66
CA PHE A 465 24.47 26.39 -14.56
C PHE A 465 25.41 27.59 -14.25
N LYS A 466 24.87 28.64 -13.64
CA LYS A 466 25.68 29.76 -13.21
C LYS A 466 26.66 29.43 -12.07
N SER A 467 26.30 28.43 -11.27
CA SER A 467 27.06 27.96 -10.11
C SER A 467 27.72 26.60 -10.31
N ASN A 468 27.38 25.87 -11.39
CA ASN A 468 27.85 24.50 -11.64
C ASN A 468 28.18 24.29 -13.13
N GLU A 469 29.44 24.68 -13.53
CA GLU A 469 29.92 24.55 -14.90
C GLU A 469 30.02 23.08 -15.34
N SER A 470 30.38 22.16 -14.45
CA SER A 470 30.51 20.72 -14.75
C SER A 470 29.18 20.07 -15.08
N LEU A 471 28.12 20.45 -14.39
CA LEU A 471 26.74 20.01 -14.70
C LEU A 471 26.32 20.51 -16.10
N HIS A 472 26.63 21.78 -16.40
CA HIS A 472 26.29 22.35 -17.69
C HIS A 472 27.05 21.65 -18.85
N GLU A 473 28.36 21.39 -18.65
CA GLU A 473 29.18 20.66 -19.63
C GLU A 473 28.66 19.23 -19.83
N TYR A 474 28.32 18.52 -18.74
CA TYR A 474 27.73 17.19 -18.83
C TYR A 474 26.44 17.17 -19.64
N ILE A 475 25.49 18.08 -19.37
CA ILE A 475 24.21 18.16 -20.09
C ILE A 475 24.44 18.42 -21.58
N ASN A 476 25.36 19.34 -21.93
CA ASN A 476 25.66 19.62 -23.34
C ASN A 476 26.27 18.41 -24.07
N ASN A 477 27.17 17.68 -23.40
CA ASN A 477 27.78 16.48 -23.95
C ASN A 477 26.72 15.36 -24.12
N GLN A 478 25.87 15.18 -23.12
CA GLN A 478 24.78 14.19 -23.17
C GLN A 478 23.78 14.51 -24.27
N ALA A 479 23.38 15.77 -24.44
CA ALA A 479 22.49 16.21 -25.50
C ALA A 479 23.07 15.95 -26.89
N LYS A 480 24.41 16.19 -27.05
CA LYS A 480 25.12 15.86 -28.28
C LYS A 480 25.13 14.36 -28.55
N GLN A 481 25.50 13.54 -27.55
CA GLN A 481 25.51 12.08 -27.65
C GLN A 481 24.13 11.55 -28.07
N ILE A 482 23.05 11.99 -27.43
CA ILE A 482 21.68 11.58 -27.78
C ILE A 482 21.33 11.95 -29.23
N SER A 483 21.71 13.14 -29.68
CA SER A 483 21.46 13.56 -31.06
C SER A 483 22.15 12.66 -32.09
N GLU A 484 23.36 12.17 -31.77
CA GLU A 484 24.23 11.36 -32.63
C GLU A 484 23.94 9.85 -32.56
N ILE A 485 23.02 9.37 -31.73
CA ILE A 485 22.65 7.94 -31.62
C ILE A 485 22.26 7.38 -32.98
N SER A 486 23.00 6.38 -33.46
CA SER A 486 22.80 5.69 -34.72
C SER A 486 22.42 4.19 -34.56
N GLU A 487 22.60 3.64 -33.36
CA GLU A 487 22.25 2.28 -32.97
C GLU A 487 21.65 2.31 -31.54
N THR A 488 21.04 1.20 -31.08
CA THR A 488 20.53 1.10 -29.71
C THR A 488 21.70 1.13 -28.72
N VAL A 489 21.61 2.01 -27.72
CA VAL A 489 22.64 2.17 -26.67
C VAL A 489 22.06 1.68 -25.36
N ASP A 490 22.87 1.00 -24.56
CA ASP A 490 22.52 0.56 -23.20
C ASP A 490 22.54 1.76 -22.22
N THR A 491 21.68 2.71 -22.49
CA THR A 491 21.49 3.92 -21.68
C THR A 491 20.07 4.42 -21.89
N GLY A 492 19.32 4.50 -20.81
CA GLY A 492 17.96 5.03 -20.80
C GLY A 492 17.84 6.38 -20.06
N MET A 493 16.61 6.86 -19.95
CA MET A 493 16.29 8.08 -19.23
C MET A 493 16.65 7.98 -17.73
N LEU A 494 16.51 6.79 -17.15
CA LEU A 494 16.84 6.54 -15.74
C LEU A 494 18.35 6.66 -15.48
N ASP A 495 19.20 6.15 -16.39
CA ASP A 495 20.66 6.29 -16.31
C ASP A 495 21.10 7.74 -16.36
N ILE A 496 20.49 8.51 -17.27
CA ILE A 496 20.75 9.95 -17.39
C ILE A 496 20.40 10.66 -16.08
N MET A 497 19.26 10.31 -15.47
CA MET A 497 18.83 10.86 -14.19
C MET A 497 19.84 10.56 -13.07
N TYR A 498 20.28 9.30 -12.95
CA TYR A 498 21.26 8.92 -11.91
C TYR A 498 22.60 9.64 -12.07
N LYS A 499 23.03 9.86 -13.30
CA LYS A 499 24.23 10.67 -13.56
C LYS A 499 24.03 12.14 -13.21
N LEU A 500 22.85 12.72 -13.51
CA LEU A 500 22.53 14.10 -13.10
C LEU A 500 22.56 14.27 -11.58
N MET A 501 22.10 13.27 -10.83
CA MET A 501 22.11 13.32 -9.36
C MET A 501 23.51 13.27 -8.74
N SER A 502 24.57 12.98 -9.51
CA SER A 502 25.94 13.07 -9.02
C SER A 502 26.49 14.50 -8.91
N PHE A 503 25.77 15.48 -9.43
CA PHE A 503 26.13 16.91 -9.38
C PHE A 503 25.36 17.63 -8.26
N GLU A 504 25.98 18.72 -7.74
CA GLU A 504 25.30 19.61 -6.81
C GLU A 504 24.18 20.41 -7.53
N PRO A 505 23.05 20.71 -6.90
CA PRO A 505 22.72 20.48 -5.48
C PRO A 505 22.09 19.08 -5.18
N PHE A 506 21.88 18.24 -6.20
CA PHE A 506 21.20 16.95 -6.04
C PHE A 506 21.99 16.01 -5.10
N LYS A 507 23.32 15.97 -5.27
CA LYS A 507 24.20 15.16 -4.44
C LYS A 507 24.12 15.55 -2.96
N GLU A 508 24.08 16.86 -2.65
CA GLU A 508 23.88 17.36 -1.29
C GLU A 508 22.54 16.90 -0.72
N GLY A 509 21.46 17.00 -1.51
CA GLY A 509 20.14 16.52 -1.11
C GLY A 509 20.11 15.03 -0.77
N LEU A 510 20.96 14.20 -1.38
CA LEU A 510 21.07 12.77 -1.10
C LEU A 510 21.95 12.45 0.12
N SER A 511 22.76 13.39 0.59
CA SER A 511 23.67 13.22 1.72
C SER A 511 23.00 13.29 3.07
N ALA A 512 21.77 13.82 3.15
CA ALA A 512 21.02 13.97 4.38
C ALA A 512 20.94 12.64 5.17
N SER A 513 21.14 12.74 6.48
CA SER A 513 21.00 11.58 7.37
C SER A 513 19.52 11.25 7.58
N LEU A 514 19.17 9.96 7.52
CA LEU A 514 17.83 9.46 7.83
C LEU A 514 17.46 9.60 9.32
N GLN A 515 18.44 9.86 10.19
CA GLN A 515 18.20 10.19 11.59
C GLN A 515 17.71 11.64 11.78
N GLU A 516 17.80 12.45 10.72
CA GLU A 516 17.32 13.83 10.73
C GLU A 516 15.81 13.88 10.41
N ASN A 517 15.24 15.08 10.60
CA ASN A 517 13.83 15.35 10.31
C ASN A 517 13.47 15.00 8.84
N VAL A 518 12.28 14.44 8.64
CA VAL A 518 11.68 14.11 7.32
C VAL A 518 11.81 15.28 6.31
N LEU A 519 11.74 16.51 6.74
CA LEU A 519 11.87 17.66 5.85
C LEU A 519 13.29 17.78 5.24
N LYS A 520 14.34 17.33 5.92
CA LYS A 520 15.69 17.31 5.39
C LYS A 520 15.92 16.19 4.36
N THR A 521 15.20 15.07 4.52
CA THR A 521 15.27 13.96 3.57
C THR A 521 14.29 14.11 2.40
N ARG A 522 13.44 15.15 2.43
CA ARG A 522 12.40 15.39 1.42
C ARG A 522 12.96 15.46 0.00
N ALA A 523 14.08 16.17 -0.21
CA ALA A 523 14.68 16.28 -1.53
C ALA A 523 15.10 14.92 -2.10
N ALA A 524 15.75 14.05 -1.29
CA ALA A 524 16.10 12.70 -1.70
C ALA A 524 14.86 11.86 -2.05
N ARG A 525 13.80 11.95 -1.24
CA ARG A 525 12.54 11.23 -1.44
C ARG A 525 11.80 11.71 -2.69
N ASN A 526 11.77 13.02 -2.96
CA ASN A 526 11.19 13.57 -4.19
C ASN A 526 11.98 13.15 -5.43
N MET A 527 13.31 13.10 -5.36
CA MET A 527 14.13 12.57 -6.45
C MET A 527 13.89 11.07 -6.67
N SER A 528 13.70 10.28 -5.59
CA SER A 528 13.36 8.86 -5.73
C SER A 528 12.02 8.68 -6.44
N GLU A 529 11.03 9.54 -6.15
CA GLU A 529 9.73 9.50 -6.82
C GLU A 529 9.85 9.75 -8.33
N ILE A 530 10.72 10.69 -8.76
CA ILE A 530 11.01 10.86 -10.20
C ILE A 530 11.63 9.59 -10.79
N SER A 531 12.53 8.90 -10.08
CA SER A 531 13.09 7.63 -10.56
C SER A 531 12.02 6.55 -10.76
N ARG A 532 11.07 6.47 -9.82
CA ARG A 532 9.92 5.56 -9.89
C ARG A 532 8.99 5.90 -11.05
N MET A 533 8.74 7.19 -11.30
CA MET A 533 7.97 7.64 -12.47
C MET A 533 8.61 7.18 -13.77
N ILE A 534 9.93 7.37 -13.92
CA ILE A 534 10.66 6.95 -15.13
C ILE A 534 10.62 5.43 -15.27
N ALA A 535 10.89 4.68 -14.21
CA ALA A 535 10.85 3.22 -14.24
C ALA A 535 9.46 2.69 -14.59
N LYS A 536 8.40 3.30 -14.04
CA LYS A 536 7.01 2.94 -14.34
C LYS A 536 6.64 3.29 -15.77
N TYR A 537 7.08 4.43 -16.28
CA TYR A 537 6.92 4.80 -17.69
C TYR A 537 7.61 3.78 -18.61
N ASN A 538 8.88 3.46 -18.32
CA ASN A 538 9.64 2.46 -19.09
C ASN A 538 8.90 1.13 -19.16
N PHE A 539 8.36 0.68 -18.03
CA PHE A 539 7.56 -0.53 -17.93
C PHE A 539 6.27 -0.47 -18.78
N LEU A 540 5.49 0.62 -18.66
CA LEU A 540 4.19 0.74 -19.36
C LEU A 540 4.32 0.94 -20.87
N HIS A 541 5.49 1.35 -21.36
CA HIS A 541 5.76 1.64 -22.76
C HIS A 541 6.78 0.71 -23.40
N ASP A 542 7.36 -0.22 -22.64
CA ASP A 542 8.45 -1.10 -23.11
C ASP A 542 9.62 -0.27 -23.71
N MET A 543 9.99 0.81 -23.00
CA MET A 543 11.02 1.77 -23.45
C MET A 543 12.12 1.91 -22.40
N HIS A 544 13.09 1.01 -22.42
CA HIS A 544 14.20 1.03 -21.47
C HIS A 544 15.41 1.79 -22.01
N ASP A 545 15.81 1.52 -23.24
CA ASP A 545 17.04 2.00 -23.87
C ASP A 545 16.77 3.00 -24.99
N LEU A 546 17.72 3.94 -25.17
CA LEU A 546 17.65 4.90 -26.26
C LEU A 546 18.10 4.27 -27.58
N SER A 547 17.35 4.53 -28.63
CA SER A 547 17.58 4.07 -29.97
C SER A 547 17.33 5.17 -31.03
N PRO A 548 17.75 5.00 -32.27
CA PRO A 548 17.39 5.92 -33.36
C PRO A 548 15.88 6.08 -33.54
N ALA A 549 15.11 5.02 -33.23
CA ALA A 549 13.66 5.00 -33.38
C ALA A 549 12.92 5.78 -32.28
N ASN A 550 13.40 5.74 -31.01
CA ASN A 550 12.68 6.28 -29.87
C ASN A 550 13.29 7.56 -29.26
N LYS A 551 14.54 7.94 -29.57
CA LYS A 551 15.23 9.09 -28.96
C LYS A 551 14.49 10.44 -29.06
N LEU A 552 13.57 10.58 -30.02
CA LEU A 552 12.70 11.75 -30.16
C LEU A 552 11.33 11.55 -29.51
N ALA A 553 10.76 10.33 -29.62
CA ALA A 553 9.45 10.03 -29.09
C ALA A 553 9.44 9.86 -27.58
N MET A 554 10.47 9.20 -27.01
CA MET A 554 10.56 8.92 -25.58
C MET A 554 10.37 10.17 -24.68
N PRO A 555 11.10 11.29 -24.87
CA PRO A 555 10.90 12.47 -24.03
C PRO A 555 9.53 13.12 -24.27
N GLU A 556 9.01 13.10 -25.50
CA GLU A 556 7.68 13.63 -25.79
C GLU A 556 6.57 12.81 -25.13
N GLU A 557 6.63 11.50 -25.19
CA GLU A 557 5.66 10.61 -24.56
C GLU A 557 5.75 10.67 -23.04
N PHE A 558 6.96 10.68 -22.48
CA PHE A 558 7.16 10.80 -21.05
C PHE A 558 6.61 12.11 -20.51
N PHE A 559 7.06 13.27 -21.02
CA PHE A 559 6.67 14.57 -20.48
C PHE A 559 5.26 14.99 -20.90
N ASN A 560 4.89 14.84 -22.19
CA ASN A 560 3.63 15.40 -22.70
C ASN A 560 2.43 14.46 -22.57
N ILE A 561 2.66 13.18 -22.24
CA ILE A 561 1.57 12.20 -22.05
C ILE A 561 1.60 11.67 -20.63
N TYR A 562 2.67 10.98 -20.22
CA TYR A 562 2.71 10.30 -18.93
C TYR A 562 2.74 11.30 -17.76
N VAL A 563 3.72 12.20 -17.71
CA VAL A 563 3.82 13.23 -16.65
C VAL A 563 2.63 14.18 -16.67
N LYS A 564 2.06 14.48 -17.85
CA LYS A 564 0.84 15.29 -17.96
C LYS A 564 -0.31 14.73 -17.13
N TYR A 565 -0.54 13.43 -17.17
CA TYR A 565 -1.62 12.83 -16.41
C TYR A 565 -1.33 12.80 -14.91
N LEU A 566 -0.08 12.58 -14.51
CA LEU A 566 0.34 12.73 -13.13
C LEU A 566 0.19 14.17 -12.62
N PHE A 567 0.45 15.15 -13.49
CA PHE A 567 0.27 16.58 -13.17
C PHE A 567 -1.20 16.96 -13.01
N ILE A 568 -2.11 16.36 -13.81
CA ILE A 568 -3.56 16.60 -13.73
C ILE A 568 -4.16 15.90 -12.51
N ASP A 569 -3.77 14.67 -12.23
CA ASP A 569 -4.30 13.86 -11.12
C ASP A 569 -3.76 14.36 -9.77
N GLY A 570 -2.56 14.94 -9.81
CA GLY A 570 -1.78 15.33 -8.65
C GLY A 570 -1.01 14.14 -8.09
N ILE A 571 0.25 14.39 -7.76
CA ILE A 571 1.10 13.39 -7.10
C ILE A 571 1.41 13.83 -5.69
N GLY A 572 1.28 12.93 -4.73
CA GLY A 572 1.72 13.15 -3.38
C GLY A 572 3.25 13.15 -3.27
N GLU A 573 3.79 13.89 -2.34
CA GLU A 573 5.15 13.67 -1.88
C GLU A 573 5.22 12.31 -1.17
N TYR A 574 6.42 11.76 -1.01
CA TYR A 574 6.61 10.49 -0.32
C TYR A 574 5.97 10.50 1.08
N GLU A 575 5.15 9.50 1.36
CA GLU A 575 4.63 9.20 2.70
C GLU A 575 5.43 8.06 3.32
N ASP A 576 5.99 8.27 4.50
CA ASP A 576 6.57 7.18 5.29
C ASP A 576 5.44 6.41 5.97
N GLU A 577 5.22 5.17 5.55
CA GLU A 577 4.17 4.34 6.12
C GLU A 577 4.44 3.96 7.59
N SER A 578 5.69 3.98 8.01
CA SER A 578 6.09 3.68 9.39
C SER A 578 5.78 4.80 10.37
N GLU A 579 5.66 6.06 9.86
CA GLU A 579 5.36 7.23 10.67
C GLU A 579 4.10 7.92 10.14
N TYR A 580 3.08 8.11 10.97
CA TYR A 580 1.94 8.92 10.57
C TYR A 580 2.02 10.37 11.05
N ALA A 581 3.00 10.68 11.87
CA ALA A 581 3.26 12.01 12.41
C ALA A 581 4.77 12.20 12.61
N PRO A 582 5.50 12.63 11.56
CA PRO A 582 6.95 12.81 11.63
C PRO A 582 7.35 13.83 12.70
N SER A 583 8.44 13.53 13.39
CA SER A 583 8.97 14.41 14.45
C SER A 583 9.38 15.79 13.90
N GLY A 584 9.14 16.84 14.69
CA GLY A 584 9.59 18.20 14.43
C GLY A 584 8.71 19.02 13.48
N CYS A 585 7.58 18.51 13.05
CA CYS A 585 6.62 19.23 12.20
C CYS A 585 5.17 18.99 12.66
N VAL A 586 4.28 19.92 12.35
CA VAL A 586 2.83 19.71 12.47
C VAL A 586 2.33 18.93 11.25
N SER A 587 1.33 18.07 11.44
CA SER A 587 0.79 17.24 10.35
C SER A 587 -0.48 17.84 9.77
N PHE A 588 -0.51 18.08 8.45
CA PHE A 588 -1.70 18.46 7.71
C PHE A 588 -2.21 17.25 6.94
N MET A 589 -3.47 16.88 7.16
CA MET A 589 -4.07 15.74 6.50
C MET A 589 -5.57 15.93 6.26
N THR A 590 -6.12 15.12 5.35
CA THR A 590 -7.58 15.09 5.21
C THR A 590 -8.23 14.33 6.36
N ILE A 591 -9.48 14.63 6.65
CA ILE A 591 -10.26 13.88 7.66
C ILE A 591 -10.26 12.37 7.32
N HIS A 592 -10.31 12.02 6.02
CA HIS A 592 -10.26 10.61 5.59
C HIS A 592 -8.94 9.92 5.95
N GLN A 593 -7.80 10.63 5.81
CA GLN A 593 -6.49 10.10 6.18
C GLN A 593 -6.34 9.92 7.70
N SER A 594 -7.02 10.74 8.49
CA SER A 594 -6.94 10.68 9.95
C SER A 594 -7.69 9.49 10.56
N LYS A 595 -8.49 8.76 9.76
CA LYS A 595 -9.19 7.58 10.26
C LYS A 595 -8.20 6.51 10.74
N GLY A 596 -8.46 5.97 11.94
CA GLY A 596 -7.53 5.05 12.61
C GLY A 596 -6.42 5.75 13.42
N LEU A 597 -6.10 7.02 13.12
CA LEU A 597 -5.08 7.80 13.84
C LEU A 597 -5.64 8.50 15.07
N GLU A 598 -4.73 9.02 15.91
CA GLU A 598 -5.07 9.77 17.13
C GLU A 598 -3.94 10.75 17.49
N PHE A 599 -4.27 11.94 17.93
CA PHE A 599 -3.31 12.98 18.23
C PHE A 599 -3.65 13.70 19.54
N PRO A 600 -2.65 14.10 20.34
CA PRO A 600 -2.89 14.89 21.55
C PRO A 600 -3.66 16.19 21.26
N VAL A 601 -3.30 16.89 20.18
CA VAL A 601 -3.96 18.13 19.74
C VAL A 601 -4.46 17.99 18.33
N VAL A 602 -5.74 18.23 18.12
CA VAL A 602 -6.38 18.22 16.78
C VAL A 602 -7.00 19.56 16.48
N VAL A 603 -6.60 20.16 15.37
CA VAL A 603 -7.21 21.35 14.80
C VAL A 603 -8.08 20.93 13.63
N VAL A 604 -9.37 21.22 13.67
CA VAL A 604 -10.30 20.90 12.60
C VAL A 604 -10.66 22.19 11.85
N GLY A 605 -10.25 22.25 10.58
CA GLY A 605 -10.59 23.31 9.65
C GLY A 605 -11.73 22.93 8.70
N SER A 606 -11.88 23.70 7.65
CA SER A 606 -12.94 23.51 6.62
C SER A 606 -14.37 23.55 7.17
N LEU A 607 -14.60 24.27 8.28
CA LEU A 607 -15.90 24.37 8.95
C LEU A 607 -16.90 25.31 8.21
N GLY A 608 -16.44 26.05 7.21
CA GLY A 608 -17.29 26.79 6.26
C GLY A 608 -17.97 25.92 5.19
N ASN A 609 -17.62 24.64 5.10
CA ASN A 609 -18.16 23.75 4.07
C ASN A 609 -19.62 23.35 4.33
N ALA A 610 -20.36 23.10 3.24
CA ALA A 610 -21.73 22.62 3.29
C ALA A 610 -21.83 21.15 2.85
N PRO A 611 -22.86 20.41 3.31
CA PRO A 611 -23.20 19.09 2.81
C PRO A 611 -23.45 19.14 1.29
N LYS A 612 -22.69 18.38 0.51
CA LYS A 612 -22.83 18.31 -0.95
C LYS A 612 -23.64 17.10 -1.35
N ARG A 613 -24.56 17.27 -2.29
CA ARG A 613 -25.28 16.17 -2.93
C ARG A 613 -24.49 15.74 -4.15
N ASN A 614 -24.01 14.51 -4.15
CA ASN A 614 -23.54 13.85 -5.37
C ASN A 614 -24.75 13.10 -5.95
N SER A 615 -25.43 13.70 -6.93
CA SER A 615 -26.47 13.01 -7.70
C SER A 615 -25.87 12.63 -9.05
N ASP A 616 -25.82 11.38 -9.33
CA ASP A 616 -25.49 10.79 -10.62
C ASP A 616 -26.73 10.10 -11.15
N PRO A 617 -27.53 10.76 -12.02
CA PRO A 617 -28.80 10.19 -12.49
C PRO A 617 -28.62 8.85 -13.21
N LEU A 618 -27.48 8.67 -13.91
CA LEU A 618 -27.19 7.46 -14.65
C LEU A 618 -26.96 6.29 -13.66
N MET A 619 -26.10 6.48 -12.67
CA MET A 619 -25.86 5.47 -11.65
C MET A 619 -27.11 5.19 -10.80
N MET A 620 -27.90 6.22 -10.47
CA MET A 620 -29.17 6.02 -9.76
C MET A 620 -30.15 5.11 -10.51
N SER A 621 -30.18 5.14 -11.84
CA SER A 621 -30.99 4.23 -12.64
C SER A 621 -30.51 2.79 -12.53
N VAL A 622 -29.18 2.58 -12.49
CA VAL A 622 -28.60 1.23 -12.24
C VAL A 622 -28.90 0.76 -10.83
N GLU A 623 -28.67 1.60 -9.83
CA GLU A 623 -28.93 1.28 -8.40
C GLU A 623 -30.37 0.79 -8.17
N ASN A 624 -31.36 1.47 -8.74
CA ASN A 624 -32.76 1.14 -8.54
C ASN A 624 -33.18 -0.16 -9.24
N ARG A 625 -32.48 -0.62 -10.27
CA ARG A 625 -32.95 -1.71 -11.13
C ARG A 625 -32.05 -2.94 -11.12
N PHE A 626 -30.74 -2.78 -10.95
CA PHE A 626 -29.74 -3.82 -11.11
C PHE A 626 -28.91 -4.09 -9.86
N PHE A 627 -28.89 -3.19 -8.87
CA PHE A 627 -28.27 -3.52 -7.59
C PHE A 627 -29.15 -4.53 -6.86
N HIS A 628 -28.55 -5.50 -6.24
CA HIS A 628 -29.25 -6.56 -5.50
C HIS A 628 -30.08 -6.02 -4.33
N ARG A 629 -29.80 -4.80 -3.91
CA ARG A 629 -30.50 -4.14 -2.79
C ARG A 629 -30.87 -2.70 -3.17
N PRO A 630 -32.08 -2.23 -2.86
CA PRO A 630 -32.45 -0.83 -3.09
C PRO A 630 -31.58 0.10 -2.23
N PRO A 631 -31.47 1.40 -2.59
CA PRO A 631 -30.80 2.39 -1.75
C PRO A 631 -31.31 2.34 -0.30
N TYR A 632 -30.40 2.30 0.67
CA TYR A 632 -30.75 2.10 2.08
C TYR A 632 -31.15 3.40 2.77
N GLU A 633 -30.31 4.40 2.67
CA GLU A 633 -30.55 5.69 3.30
C GLU A 633 -31.37 6.64 2.40
N PRO A 634 -32.22 7.50 2.99
CA PRO A 634 -33.03 8.41 2.20
C PRO A 634 -32.17 9.37 1.38
N MET A 635 -32.43 9.45 0.09
CA MET A 635 -31.66 10.27 -0.87
C MET A 635 -31.57 11.76 -0.47
N ALA A 636 -32.57 12.27 0.24
CA ALA A 636 -32.57 13.66 0.72
C ALA A 636 -31.57 13.90 1.84
N ASP A 637 -31.33 12.88 2.66
CA ASP A 637 -30.60 12.98 3.92
C ASP A 637 -29.16 12.48 3.83
N ILE A 638 -28.82 11.64 2.85
CA ILE A 638 -27.49 11.07 2.61
C ILE A 638 -26.38 12.12 2.77
N LYS A 639 -26.53 13.31 2.16
CA LYS A 639 -25.53 14.39 2.22
C LYS A 639 -25.27 14.87 3.66
N TYR A 640 -26.29 14.82 4.52
CA TYR A 640 -26.18 15.20 5.92
C TYR A 640 -25.54 14.07 6.72
N PHE A 641 -25.95 12.84 6.49
CA PHE A 641 -25.38 11.66 7.15
C PHE A 641 -23.87 11.56 6.91
N ASP A 642 -23.46 11.67 5.65
CA ASP A 642 -22.03 11.63 5.29
C ASP A 642 -21.25 12.81 5.88
N PHE A 643 -21.85 13.99 5.92
CA PHE A 643 -21.22 15.18 6.51
C PHE A 643 -21.06 15.05 8.02
N TRP A 644 -22.08 14.58 8.75
CA TRP A 644 -22.02 14.40 10.20
C TRP A 644 -21.02 13.31 10.59
N ARG A 645 -21.01 12.17 9.91
CA ARG A 645 -20.04 11.09 10.13
C ARG A 645 -18.60 11.53 9.85
N LEU A 646 -18.39 12.33 8.80
CA LEU A 646 -17.10 12.87 8.46
C LEU A 646 -16.52 13.70 9.61
N TYR A 647 -17.27 14.68 10.11
CA TYR A 647 -16.79 15.55 11.18
C TYR A 647 -16.76 14.86 12.55
N TYR A 648 -17.68 13.92 12.80
CA TYR A 648 -17.56 13.04 13.97
C TYR A 648 -16.20 12.30 13.97
N THR A 649 -15.80 11.78 12.83
CA THR A 649 -14.49 11.14 12.69
C THR A 649 -13.38 12.13 13.02
N ALA A 650 -13.42 13.36 12.50
CA ALA A 650 -12.42 14.38 12.78
C ALA A 650 -12.32 14.71 14.28
N PHE A 651 -13.45 14.99 14.94
CA PHE A 651 -13.49 15.37 16.36
C PHE A 651 -12.98 14.24 17.26
N SER A 652 -13.28 12.99 16.90
CA SER A 652 -12.87 11.80 17.66
C SER A 652 -11.38 11.46 17.55
N ARG A 653 -10.60 12.22 16.76
CA ARG A 653 -9.13 12.02 16.67
C ARG A 653 -8.37 12.66 17.83
N ALA A 654 -8.96 13.66 18.51
CA ALA A 654 -8.33 14.36 19.61
C ALA A 654 -8.25 13.49 20.86
N GLN A 655 -7.07 13.47 21.49
CA GLN A 655 -6.86 12.84 22.79
C GLN A 655 -7.08 13.85 23.93
N ASN A 656 -6.40 15.00 23.89
CA ASN A 656 -6.44 15.99 24.96
C ASN A 656 -7.17 17.27 24.53
N LEU A 657 -6.80 17.85 23.37
CA LEU A 657 -7.28 19.17 22.97
C LEU A 657 -7.88 19.12 21.55
N LEU A 658 -9.12 19.54 21.43
CA LEU A 658 -9.81 19.75 20.15
C LEU A 658 -9.97 21.25 19.90
N VAL A 659 -9.52 21.74 18.75
CA VAL A 659 -9.65 23.14 18.33
C VAL A 659 -10.45 23.23 17.05
N LEU A 660 -11.51 24.01 17.05
CA LEU A 660 -12.33 24.27 15.88
C LEU A 660 -11.90 25.58 15.24
N ALA A 661 -11.23 25.48 14.08
CA ALA A 661 -10.69 26.64 13.38
C ALA A 661 -11.66 27.11 12.28
N THR A 662 -12.15 28.35 12.43
CA THR A 662 -13.08 28.93 11.46
C THR A 662 -13.25 30.43 11.63
N LYS A 663 -13.63 31.10 10.55
CA LYS A 663 -14.12 32.48 10.62
C LYS A 663 -15.49 32.53 11.30
N LYS A 664 -15.75 33.62 12.01
CA LYS A 664 -16.94 33.79 12.82
C LYS A 664 -18.27 33.73 12.06
N GLU A 665 -18.28 34.12 10.79
CA GLU A 665 -19.48 34.22 9.95
C GLU A 665 -19.76 33.00 9.05
N ASP A 666 -18.79 32.13 8.78
CA ASP A 666 -18.84 31.13 7.71
C ASP A 666 -19.50 29.80 8.11
N SER A 667 -19.93 29.66 9.37
CA SER A 667 -20.26 28.33 9.92
C SER A 667 -21.77 28.09 10.06
N LYS A 668 -22.48 27.93 8.94
CA LYS A 668 -23.92 27.61 8.95
C LYS A 668 -24.29 26.38 9.78
N TYR A 669 -23.45 25.34 9.76
CA TYR A 669 -23.73 24.05 10.39
C TYR A 669 -23.03 23.87 11.73
N PHE A 670 -21.98 24.64 12.00
CA PHE A 670 -21.21 24.58 13.24
C PHE A 670 -21.44 25.79 14.17
N GLY A 671 -22.12 26.83 13.70
CA GLY A 671 -22.22 28.10 14.40
C GLY A 671 -22.78 27.99 15.82
N SER A 672 -23.82 27.17 16.03
CA SER A 672 -24.40 26.95 17.38
C SER A 672 -23.42 26.25 18.30
N TYR A 673 -22.63 25.31 17.78
CA TYR A 673 -21.63 24.61 18.58
C TYR A 673 -20.43 25.50 18.92
N ILE A 674 -19.96 26.30 17.95
CA ILE A 674 -18.76 27.14 18.10
C ILE A 674 -19.05 28.37 19.00
N SER A 675 -20.23 28.95 18.90
CA SER A 675 -20.59 30.17 19.67
C SER A 675 -20.55 29.98 21.19
N GLU A 676 -20.65 28.76 21.68
CA GLU A 676 -20.60 28.39 23.08
C GLU A 676 -19.19 28.03 23.58
N LEU A 677 -18.25 27.88 22.66
CA LEU A 677 -16.88 27.47 23.02
C LEU A 677 -16.05 28.66 23.47
N THR A 678 -15.20 28.40 24.46
CA THR A 678 -14.12 29.30 24.90
C THR A 678 -13.14 29.50 23.74
N ARG A 679 -12.56 30.70 23.63
CA ARG A 679 -11.55 31.01 22.60
C ARG A 679 -10.21 30.44 22.99
N ILE A 680 -9.45 29.97 22.00
CA ILE A 680 -8.15 29.32 22.21
C ILE A 680 -7.09 30.23 22.83
N GLN A 681 -7.24 31.57 22.71
CA GLN A 681 -6.38 32.54 23.39
C GLN A 681 -6.51 32.49 24.92
N GLU A 682 -7.63 31.96 25.41
CA GLU A 682 -7.90 31.77 26.87
C GLU A 682 -7.39 30.42 27.39
N PHE A 683 -6.72 29.62 26.54
CA PHE A 683 -6.17 28.32 26.93
C PHE A 683 -5.01 28.52 27.93
N GLU A 684 -5.21 28.06 29.14
CA GLU A 684 -4.22 28.06 30.20
C GLU A 684 -4.15 26.67 30.83
N SER A 685 -3.04 25.97 30.60
CA SER A 685 -2.80 24.66 31.20
C SER A 685 -1.31 24.35 31.27
N THR A 686 -0.92 23.67 32.36
CA THR A 686 0.44 23.11 32.54
C THR A 686 0.47 21.59 32.35
N ALA A 687 -0.64 20.97 31.93
CA ALA A 687 -0.72 19.55 31.64
C ALA A 687 0.23 19.17 30.50
N ARG A 688 0.99 18.12 30.69
CA ARG A 688 1.82 17.54 29.62
C ARG A 688 0.99 16.52 28.88
N PHE A 689 0.89 16.68 27.57
CA PHE A 689 0.20 15.74 26.71
C PHE A 689 1.10 14.55 26.38
N GLU A 690 0.49 13.41 26.17
CA GLU A 690 1.19 12.20 25.79
C GLU A 690 1.91 12.38 24.44
N ASN A 691 3.00 11.67 24.23
CA ASN A 691 3.63 11.63 22.92
C ASN A 691 2.69 10.95 21.92
N VAL A 692 2.84 11.30 20.65
CA VAL A 692 2.18 10.55 19.58
C VAL A 692 2.58 9.09 19.71
N LYS A 693 1.61 8.22 19.62
CA LYS A 693 1.82 6.79 19.73
C LYS A 693 2.79 6.34 18.64
N ALA A 694 3.92 5.80 19.06
CA ALA A 694 4.84 5.20 18.12
C ALA A 694 4.12 4.03 17.41
N VAL A 695 4.17 4.04 16.12
CA VAL A 695 3.70 2.91 15.33
C VAL A 695 4.80 1.86 15.39
N ASN A 696 4.77 1.00 16.39
CA ASN A 696 5.67 -0.13 16.50
C ASN A 696 5.21 -1.21 15.51
N TYR A 697 5.48 -1.00 14.23
CA TYR A 697 5.41 -2.11 13.28
C TYR A 697 6.63 -3.00 13.49
N LYS A 698 6.40 -4.31 13.59
CA LYS A 698 7.48 -5.26 13.35
C LYS A 698 7.73 -5.29 11.86
N HIS A 699 8.88 -4.78 11.47
CA HIS A 699 9.30 -4.88 10.08
C HIS A 699 9.60 -6.33 9.72
N VAL A 700 9.33 -6.69 8.48
CA VAL A 700 9.65 -8.00 7.93
C VAL A 700 11.00 -7.90 7.25
N TYR A 701 11.95 -8.71 7.71
CA TYR A 701 13.29 -8.80 7.13
C TYR A 701 13.52 -10.16 6.50
N SER A 702 13.87 -10.17 5.22
CA SER A 702 14.35 -11.38 4.54
C SER A 702 15.85 -11.33 4.33
N PHE A 703 16.47 -12.50 4.27
CA PHE A 703 17.91 -12.57 4.02
C PHE A 703 18.27 -11.91 2.69
N THR A 704 17.65 -12.33 1.59
CA THR A 704 18.00 -11.90 0.22
C THR A 704 17.69 -10.43 -0.04
N SER A 705 16.51 -9.95 0.39
CA SER A 705 16.05 -8.59 0.03
C SER A 705 16.53 -7.50 0.97
N HIS A 706 16.96 -7.85 2.21
CA HIS A 706 17.33 -6.88 3.22
C HIS A 706 18.75 -7.13 3.74
N ILE A 707 19.01 -8.27 4.35
CA ILE A 707 20.27 -8.55 5.03
C ILE A 707 21.44 -8.58 4.04
N ALA A 708 21.31 -9.35 2.98
CA ALA A 708 22.33 -9.47 1.95
C ALA A 708 22.64 -8.14 1.24
N VAL A 709 21.63 -7.30 1.03
CA VAL A 709 21.81 -5.98 0.42
C VAL A 709 22.55 -5.05 1.36
N TYR A 710 22.19 -5.04 2.66
CA TYR A 710 22.87 -4.23 3.66
C TYR A 710 24.31 -4.69 3.90
N ASP A 711 24.56 -5.98 4.06
CA ASP A 711 25.90 -6.55 4.23
C ASP A 711 26.78 -6.29 3.01
N GLY A 712 26.21 -6.33 1.80
CA GLY A 712 26.88 -5.97 0.56
C GLY A 712 27.27 -4.49 0.51
N CYS A 713 26.33 -3.59 0.81
CA CYS A 713 26.56 -2.15 0.87
C CYS A 713 25.45 -1.44 1.65
N PRO A 714 25.70 -0.95 2.88
CA PRO A 714 24.71 -0.18 3.66
C PRO A 714 24.18 1.06 2.92
N THR A 715 25.02 1.75 2.15
CA THR A 715 24.61 2.90 1.34
C THR A 715 23.65 2.49 0.20
N GLN A 716 23.88 1.32 -0.43
CA GLN A 716 22.97 0.78 -1.43
C GLN A 716 21.60 0.48 -0.80
N TYR A 717 21.58 -0.10 0.40
CA TYR A 717 20.37 -0.31 1.17
C TYR A 717 19.62 1.01 1.41
N LYS A 718 20.32 2.07 1.87
CA LYS A 718 19.76 3.41 2.07
C LYS A 718 19.01 3.89 0.82
N PHE A 719 19.62 3.78 -0.36
CA PHE A 719 19.00 4.29 -1.58
C PHE A 719 17.81 3.45 -2.04
N TYR A 720 17.94 2.13 -2.08
CA TYR A 720 16.92 1.28 -2.69
C TYR A 720 15.82 0.83 -1.73
N LYS A 721 16.09 0.75 -0.44
CA LYS A 721 15.11 0.31 0.55
C LYS A 721 14.50 1.45 1.35
N GLU A 722 15.32 2.41 1.80
CA GLU A 722 14.85 3.51 2.63
C GLU A 722 14.30 4.68 1.80
N TYR A 723 15.01 5.09 0.76
CA TYR A 723 14.53 6.13 -0.17
C TYR A 723 13.68 5.59 -1.31
N ALA A 724 13.66 4.28 -1.53
CA ALA A 724 12.89 3.61 -2.57
C ALA A 724 13.20 4.06 -4.01
N PHE A 725 14.47 4.37 -4.32
CA PHE A 725 14.90 4.60 -5.69
C PHE A 725 14.66 3.37 -6.56
N ALA A 726 14.18 3.58 -7.77
CA ALA A 726 13.97 2.51 -8.74
C ALA A 726 15.32 1.95 -9.22
N GLN A 727 15.47 0.64 -9.25
CA GLN A 727 16.65 0.00 -9.83
C GLN A 727 16.43 -0.21 -11.33
N ASN A 728 17.51 -0.02 -12.14
CA ASN A 728 17.52 -0.55 -13.48
C ASN A 728 17.46 -2.08 -13.40
N LYS A 729 16.45 -2.68 -14.02
CA LYS A 729 16.28 -4.13 -13.98
C LYS A 729 17.40 -4.80 -14.78
N MET A 730 18.13 -5.71 -14.13
CA MET A 730 19.16 -6.51 -14.80
C MET A 730 18.55 -7.75 -15.46
N PHE A 731 19.01 -8.02 -16.65
CA PHE A 731 18.68 -9.19 -17.44
C PHE A 731 18.86 -10.53 -16.70
N HIS A 732 19.93 -10.68 -15.92
CA HIS A 732 20.24 -11.92 -15.21
C HIS A 732 19.19 -12.34 -14.19
N THR A 733 18.45 -11.41 -13.61
CA THR A 733 17.39 -11.71 -12.63
C THR A 733 16.16 -12.32 -13.31
N SER A 734 15.87 -11.96 -14.58
CA SER A 734 14.70 -12.46 -15.29
C SER A 734 14.83 -13.93 -15.69
N VAL A 735 16.02 -14.36 -16.13
CA VAL A 735 16.29 -15.78 -16.43
C VAL A 735 16.19 -16.63 -15.16
N GLY A 736 16.76 -16.14 -14.05
CA GLY A 736 16.68 -16.81 -12.76
C GLY A 736 15.24 -17.02 -12.31
N SER A 737 14.43 -15.95 -12.31
CA SER A 737 13.02 -16.04 -11.91
C SER A 737 12.20 -16.99 -12.77
N LEU A 738 12.48 -17.05 -14.09
CA LEU A 738 11.78 -17.95 -15.01
C LEU A 738 12.09 -19.43 -14.72
N VAL A 739 13.36 -19.75 -14.44
CA VAL A 739 13.79 -21.11 -14.05
C VAL A 739 13.12 -21.50 -12.73
N HIS A 740 13.19 -20.64 -11.69
CA HIS A 740 12.56 -20.90 -10.38
C HIS A 740 11.06 -21.12 -10.51
N ALA A 741 10.32 -20.24 -11.21
CA ALA A 741 8.88 -20.38 -11.39
C ALA A 741 8.48 -21.69 -12.09
N THR A 742 9.32 -22.17 -13.04
CA THR A 742 9.02 -23.43 -13.72
C THR A 742 9.36 -24.64 -12.83
N LEU A 743 10.40 -24.57 -12.00
CA LEU A 743 10.71 -25.59 -11.01
C LEU A 743 9.65 -25.63 -9.91
N GLU A 744 9.09 -24.46 -9.53
CA GLU A 744 7.96 -24.37 -8.60
C GLU A 744 6.73 -25.11 -9.14
N ASP A 745 6.30 -24.81 -10.37
CA ASP A 745 5.16 -25.51 -11.01
C ASP A 745 5.37 -27.03 -11.03
N MET A 746 6.59 -27.47 -11.37
CA MET A 746 6.95 -28.88 -11.37
C MET A 746 6.83 -29.52 -9.97
N ASN A 747 7.39 -28.85 -8.94
CA ASN A 747 7.38 -29.36 -7.58
C ASN A 747 5.97 -29.35 -6.99
N ASN A 748 5.16 -28.33 -7.26
CA ASN A 748 3.76 -28.27 -6.83
C ASN A 748 2.93 -29.40 -7.44
N CYS A 749 3.13 -29.73 -8.72
CA CYS A 749 2.49 -30.89 -9.33
C CYS A 749 2.82 -32.22 -8.60
N ILE A 750 4.04 -32.34 -8.08
CA ILE A 750 4.45 -33.51 -7.26
C ILE A 750 3.77 -33.51 -5.90
N ILE A 751 3.75 -32.35 -5.22
CA ILE A 751 3.12 -32.18 -3.90
C ILE A 751 1.63 -32.50 -3.96
N ASP A 752 0.97 -32.15 -5.06
CA ASP A 752 -0.46 -32.45 -5.30
C ASP A 752 -0.71 -33.93 -5.65
N GLY A 753 0.33 -34.76 -5.66
CA GLY A 753 0.22 -36.21 -5.88
C GLY A 753 0.21 -36.64 -7.35
N HIS A 754 0.55 -35.74 -8.28
CA HIS A 754 0.51 -35.95 -9.72
C HIS A 754 1.89 -36.13 -10.35
N ILE A 755 2.80 -36.83 -9.69
CA ILE A 755 4.17 -37.05 -10.15
C ILE A 755 4.24 -37.64 -11.58
N GLU A 756 3.25 -38.42 -11.98
CA GLU A 756 3.14 -39.00 -13.32
C GLU A 756 2.93 -37.97 -14.43
N ARG A 757 2.47 -36.77 -14.11
CA ARG A 757 2.28 -35.65 -15.05
C ARG A 757 3.57 -34.87 -15.29
N VAL A 758 4.60 -35.05 -14.47
CA VAL A 758 5.90 -34.37 -14.60
C VAL A 758 6.69 -35.04 -15.73
N ILE A 759 6.47 -34.58 -16.94
CA ILE A 759 7.14 -35.01 -18.18
C ILE A 759 7.67 -33.78 -18.92
N GLU A 760 8.59 -33.96 -19.85
CA GLU A 760 9.25 -32.86 -20.58
C GLU A 760 8.25 -31.95 -21.31
N GLU A 761 7.19 -32.51 -21.87
CA GLU A 761 6.15 -31.76 -22.57
C GLU A 761 5.38 -30.87 -21.61
N ALA A 762 5.06 -31.33 -20.40
CA ALA A 762 4.42 -30.54 -19.37
C ALA A 762 5.32 -29.42 -18.85
N ILE A 763 6.59 -29.74 -18.58
CA ILE A 763 7.60 -28.77 -18.15
C ILE A 763 7.76 -27.65 -19.19
N THR A 764 7.82 -28.01 -20.47
CA THR A 764 7.91 -27.05 -21.57
C THR A 764 6.66 -26.17 -21.62
N SER A 765 5.48 -26.72 -21.39
CA SER A 765 4.23 -25.96 -21.34
C SER A 765 4.21 -24.97 -20.18
N TRP A 766 4.60 -25.38 -18.95
CA TRP A 766 4.73 -24.50 -17.80
C TRP A 766 5.76 -23.40 -18.03
N PHE A 767 6.88 -23.73 -18.64
CA PHE A 767 7.93 -22.77 -18.99
C PHE A 767 7.39 -21.68 -19.94
N GLU A 768 6.65 -22.04 -20.98
CA GLU A 768 6.08 -21.08 -21.92
C GLU A 768 5.04 -20.18 -21.25
N LEU A 769 4.21 -20.72 -20.36
CA LEU A 769 3.26 -19.94 -19.58
C LEU A 769 3.99 -18.94 -18.65
N ASN A 770 5.05 -19.40 -17.97
CA ASN A 770 5.87 -18.55 -17.10
C ASN A 770 6.60 -17.47 -17.89
N TYR A 771 7.11 -17.81 -19.07
CA TYR A 771 7.77 -16.84 -19.96
C TYR A 771 6.79 -15.75 -20.40
N LYS A 772 5.59 -16.13 -20.84
CA LYS A 772 4.53 -15.17 -21.20
C LYS A 772 4.18 -14.27 -20.02
N SER A 773 3.96 -14.84 -18.86
CA SER A 773 3.68 -14.08 -17.63
C SER A 773 4.83 -13.12 -17.27
N MET A 774 6.07 -13.57 -17.39
CA MET A 774 7.24 -12.72 -17.17
C MET A 774 7.27 -11.53 -18.12
N GLN A 775 6.99 -11.76 -19.42
CA GLN A 775 6.91 -10.69 -20.40
C GLN A 775 5.82 -9.66 -20.05
N GLU A 776 4.63 -10.14 -19.69
CA GLU A 776 3.51 -9.28 -19.28
C GLU A 776 3.79 -8.48 -17.99
N GLN A 777 4.53 -9.08 -17.06
CA GLN A 777 4.84 -8.44 -15.76
C GLN A 777 6.05 -7.51 -15.81
N THR A 778 7.02 -7.75 -16.69
CA THR A 778 8.29 -7.04 -16.67
C THR A 778 8.57 -6.23 -17.94
N GLY A 779 7.88 -6.52 -19.04
CA GLY A 779 8.18 -5.96 -20.36
C GLY A 779 9.49 -6.47 -20.97
N TYR A 780 10.16 -7.46 -20.38
CA TYR A 780 11.44 -7.99 -20.87
C TYR A 780 11.24 -9.17 -21.82
N TYR A 781 11.97 -9.15 -22.92
CA TYR A 781 12.01 -10.21 -23.93
C TYR A 781 13.40 -10.87 -23.88
N LEU A 782 13.40 -12.20 -23.72
CA LEU A 782 14.62 -12.99 -23.86
C LEU A 782 14.91 -13.23 -25.35
N THR A 783 16.20 -13.26 -25.72
CA THR A 783 16.59 -13.78 -27.04
C THR A 783 16.28 -15.28 -27.11
N ASP A 784 16.15 -15.83 -28.34
CA ASP A 784 15.89 -17.26 -28.51
C ASP A 784 16.95 -18.13 -27.82
N GLU A 785 18.23 -17.73 -27.90
CA GLU A 785 19.32 -18.40 -27.20
C GLU A 785 19.18 -18.41 -25.69
N GLN A 786 18.76 -17.29 -25.11
CA GLN A 786 18.57 -17.14 -23.66
C GLN A 786 17.38 -17.96 -23.16
N LYS A 787 16.29 -17.95 -23.94
CA LYS A 787 15.09 -18.72 -23.66
C LYS A 787 15.39 -20.22 -23.71
N GLU A 788 16.09 -20.67 -24.75
CA GLU A 788 16.51 -22.08 -24.93
C GLU A 788 17.46 -22.50 -23.80
N ASN A 789 18.40 -21.64 -23.40
CA ASN A 789 19.28 -21.90 -22.26
C ASN A 789 18.49 -22.06 -20.94
N ALA A 790 17.53 -21.17 -20.67
CA ALA A 790 16.71 -21.24 -19.47
C ALA A 790 15.89 -22.53 -19.41
N LEU A 791 15.21 -22.92 -20.50
CA LEU A 791 14.47 -24.17 -20.58
C LEU A 791 15.39 -25.39 -20.38
N SER A 792 16.55 -25.37 -21.02
CA SER A 792 17.52 -26.47 -20.90
C SER A 792 18.03 -26.70 -19.47
N GLN A 793 18.08 -25.64 -18.63
CA GLN A 793 18.43 -25.76 -17.22
C GLN A 793 17.37 -26.54 -16.45
N VAL A 794 16.08 -26.26 -16.68
CA VAL A 794 14.97 -26.98 -16.03
C VAL A 794 14.89 -28.43 -16.46
N ILE A 795 14.99 -28.69 -17.77
CA ILE A 795 14.97 -30.07 -18.32
C ILE A 795 16.15 -30.89 -17.76
N ARG A 796 17.34 -30.29 -17.64
CA ARG A 796 18.52 -30.94 -17.07
C ARG A 796 18.33 -31.26 -15.59
N TYR A 797 17.76 -30.34 -14.82
CA TYR A 797 17.40 -30.58 -13.43
C TYR A 797 16.43 -31.77 -13.31
N PHE A 798 15.37 -31.79 -14.12
CA PHE A 798 14.40 -32.88 -14.15
C PHE A 798 15.08 -34.25 -14.39
N HIS A 799 15.93 -34.36 -15.41
CA HIS A 799 16.64 -35.60 -15.70
C HIS A 799 17.58 -36.03 -14.58
N HIS A 800 18.30 -35.08 -13.97
CA HIS A 800 19.24 -35.33 -12.90
C HIS A 800 18.53 -35.79 -11.61
N ARG A 801 17.32 -35.31 -11.36
CA ARG A 801 16.59 -35.57 -10.09
C ARG A 801 15.41 -36.51 -10.24
N LYS A 802 15.19 -37.10 -11.41
CA LYS A 802 14.01 -37.92 -11.75
C LYS A 802 13.70 -39.00 -10.73
N ASP A 803 14.72 -39.69 -10.23
CA ASP A 803 14.56 -40.80 -9.29
C ASP A 803 14.32 -40.33 -7.84
N GLU A 804 14.50 -39.06 -7.56
CA GLU A 804 14.41 -38.47 -6.22
C GLU A 804 13.18 -37.56 -6.06
N LEU A 805 12.39 -37.29 -7.11
CA LEU A 805 11.23 -36.42 -7.09
C LEU A 805 10.19 -36.80 -6.03
N GLY A 806 10.06 -38.08 -5.69
CA GLY A 806 9.15 -38.54 -4.64
C GLY A 806 9.51 -38.09 -3.22
N ARG A 807 10.71 -37.47 -3.01
CA ARG A 807 11.13 -36.91 -1.73
C ARG A 807 10.70 -35.46 -1.50
N VAL A 808 10.12 -34.81 -2.50
CA VAL A 808 9.64 -33.43 -2.40
C VAL A 808 8.56 -33.36 -1.33
N TRP A 809 8.77 -32.47 -0.34
CA TRP A 809 7.80 -32.25 0.73
C TRP A 809 7.16 -30.88 0.65
N LYS A 810 7.93 -29.81 0.40
CA LYS A 810 7.48 -28.44 0.26
C LYS A 810 8.29 -27.73 -0.83
N ALA A 811 7.66 -26.83 -1.58
CA ALA A 811 8.31 -25.97 -2.56
C ALA A 811 7.89 -24.51 -2.35
N GLU A 812 8.77 -23.56 -2.60
CA GLU A 812 8.58 -22.11 -2.38
C GLU A 812 7.88 -21.80 -1.03
N GLU A 813 8.32 -22.52 0.01
CA GLU A 813 7.71 -22.42 1.34
C GLU A 813 8.05 -21.09 2.00
N GLU A 814 7.05 -20.22 2.15
CA GLU A 814 7.22 -18.94 2.83
C GLU A 814 6.97 -19.07 4.33
N ILE A 815 7.97 -18.74 5.12
CA ILE A 815 7.92 -18.76 6.59
C ILE A 815 8.18 -17.36 7.14
N ASN A 816 7.23 -16.83 7.92
CA ASN A 816 7.35 -15.61 8.69
C ASN A 816 7.44 -15.93 10.20
N LEU A 817 8.66 -16.04 10.70
CA LEU A 817 8.94 -16.30 12.10
C LEU A 817 8.93 -14.99 12.90
N VAL A 818 8.08 -14.90 13.91
CA VAL A 818 8.00 -13.73 14.79
C VAL A 818 9.13 -13.78 15.82
N LEU A 819 10.00 -12.79 15.80
CA LEU A 819 11.01 -12.53 16.81
C LEU A 819 10.60 -11.35 17.71
N PRO A 820 11.25 -11.12 18.85
CA PRO A 820 10.85 -10.04 19.78
C PRO A 820 10.77 -8.65 19.11
N GLU A 821 11.67 -8.32 18.22
CA GLU A 821 11.82 -6.99 17.64
C GLU A 821 11.37 -6.92 16.16
N TYR A 822 11.47 -7.99 15.40
CA TYR A 822 11.16 -8.04 13.99
C TYR A 822 10.52 -9.37 13.57
N ILE A 823 10.13 -9.49 12.31
CA ILE A 823 9.67 -10.73 11.69
C ILE A 823 10.74 -11.18 10.71
N LEU A 824 11.27 -12.39 10.89
CA LEU A 824 12.22 -13.00 9.98
C LEU A 824 11.48 -13.80 8.91
N GLN A 825 11.63 -13.41 7.65
CA GLN A 825 11.02 -14.05 6.51
C GLN A 825 12.02 -14.86 5.70
N GLY A 826 11.62 -16.05 5.29
CA GLY A 826 12.33 -16.85 4.30
C GLY A 826 11.39 -17.49 3.31
N VAL A 827 11.78 -17.51 2.06
CA VAL A 827 11.15 -18.31 1.00
C VAL A 827 12.16 -19.39 0.62
N ILE A 828 11.78 -20.64 0.80
CA ILE A 828 12.68 -21.79 0.64
C ILE A 828 12.28 -22.52 -0.63
N ASP A 829 13.18 -22.55 -1.61
CA ASP A 829 12.91 -23.08 -2.94
C ASP A 829 12.40 -24.54 -2.89
N LEU A 830 13.05 -25.39 -2.10
CA LEU A 830 12.65 -26.78 -1.97
C LEU A 830 13.05 -27.38 -0.61
N VAL A 831 12.11 -28.09 0.00
CA VAL A 831 12.35 -28.94 1.16
C VAL A 831 12.03 -30.39 0.82
N GLU A 832 12.99 -31.27 1.05
CA GLU A 832 12.89 -32.69 0.73
C GLU A 832 13.02 -33.54 2.00
N GLY A 833 12.45 -34.73 1.99
CA GLY A 833 12.69 -35.71 3.05
C GLY A 833 11.47 -36.49 3.46
N GLU A 834 11.68 -37.48 4.33
CA GLU A 834 10.62 -38.31 4.89
C GLU A 834 10.72 -38.31 6.42
N GLY A 835 9.56 -38.35 7.09
CA GLY A 835 9.48 -38.40 8.54
C GLY A 835 9.93 -37.10 9.21
N ASP A 836 10.80 -37.23 10.26
CA ASP A 836 11.20 -36.12 11.12
C ASP A 836 12.48 -35.39 10.67
N THR A 837 13.11 -35.87 9.58
CA THR A 837 14.37 -35.31 9.05
C THR A 837 14.17 -34.85 7.64
N VAL A 838 14.63 -33.61 7.36
CA VAL A 838 14.52 -32.97 6.04
C VAL A 838 15.85 -32.43 5.56
N GLU A 839 15.96 -32.21 4.26
CA GLU A 839 17.05 -31.52 3.57
C GLU A 839 16.51 -30.27 2.87
N ILE A 840 17.30 -29.21 2.78
CA ILE A 840 16.95 -27.96 2.13
C ILE A 840 17.75 -27.83 0.85
N VAL A 841 17.08 -27.44 -0.24
CA VAL A 841 17.73 -27.17 -1.53
C VAL A 841 17.38 -25.76 -1.97
N ASP A 842 18.39 -24.98 -2.34
CA ASP A 842 18.26 -23.64 -2.89
C ASP A 842 18.84 -23.62 -4.30
N TYR A 843 18.07 -23.14 -5.27
CA TYR A 843 18.46 -23.15 -6.68
C TYR A 843 19.32 -21.93 -7.04
N LYS A 844 20.36 -22.16 -7.83
CA LYS A 844 21.23 -21.12 -8.37
C LYS A 844 21.35 -21.29 -9.88
N THR A 845 20.89 -20.29 -10.63
CA THR A 845 20.89 -20.31 -12.10
C THR A 845 22.20 -19.84 -12.71
N GLY A 846 23.08 -19.24 -11.92
CA GLY A 846 24.42 -18.85 -12.35
C GLY A 846 25.43 -20.00 -12.36
N PRO A 847 26.66 -19.78 -12.87
CA PRO A 847 27.69 -20.80 -12.89
C PRO A 847 28.13 -21.21 -11.46
N LYS A 848 28.38 -22.51 -11.26
CA LYS A 848 28.88 -23.03 -10.01
C LYS A 848 30.27 -22.41 -9.70
N PRO A 849 30.43 -21.71 -8.57
CA PRO A 849 31.72 -21.08 -8.24
C PRO A 849 32.80 -22.11 -7.92
N ASN A 850 34.04 -21.79 -8.24
CA ASN A 850 35.18 -22.49 -7.67
C ASN A 850 35.27 -22.12 -6.19
N ILE A 851 35.09 -23.11 -5.31
CA ILE A 851 35.04 -22.92 -3.86
C ILE A 851 36.37 -22.30 -3.33
N GLU A 852 37.51 -22.69 -3.92
CA GLU A 852 38.83 -22.17 -3.51
C GLU A 852 39.07 -20.73 -4.03
N GLY A 853 38.44 -20.36 -5.15
CA GLY A 853 38.57 -19.03 -5.79
C GLY A 853 37.64 -17.95 -5.25
N HIS A 854 36.46 -18.32 -4.73
CA HIS A 854 35.43 -17.40 -4.25
C HIS A 854 34.78 -17.89 -2.95
N PRO A 855 35.53 -18.04 -1.86
CA PRO A 855 35.01 -18.55 -0.60
C PRO A 855 33.94 -17.64 0.01
N GLU A 856 34.05 -16.33 -0.16
CA GLU A 856 33.10 -15.34 0.38
C GLU A 856 31.70 -15.49 -0.21
N ARG A 857 31.58 -15.81 -1.50
CA ARG A 857 30.29 -16.01 -2.18
C ARG A 857 29.60 -17.29 -1.70
N VAL A 858 30.38 -18.37 -1.49
CA VAL A 858 29.86 -19.63 -0.99
C VAL A 858 29.43 -19.49 0.46
N GLU A 859 30.19 -18.77 1.29
CA GLU A 859 29.84 -18.50 2.69
C GLU A 859 28.56 -17.66 2.81
N HIS A 860 28.38 -16.69 1.92
CA HIS A 860 27.15 -15.89 1.86
C HIS A 860 25.90 -16.76 1.60
N TYR A 861 25.95 -17.66 0.63
CA TYR A 861 24.84 -18.58 0.36
C TYR A 861 24.63 -19.61 1.47
N LYS A 862 25.70 -20.00 2.15
CA LYS A 862 25.61 -20.88 3.32
C LYS A 862 24.83 -20.23 4.45
N LYS A 863 25.06 -18.94 4.75
CA LYS A 863 24.27 -18.18 5.73
C LYS A 863 22.78 -18.15 5.36
N GLN A 864 22.44 -18.00 4.10
CA GLN A 864 21.05 -18.09 3.63
C GLN A 864 20.42 -19.43 4.00
N LEU A 865 21.11 -20.53 3.72
CA LEU A 865 20.65 -21.88 4.04
C LEU A 865 20.55 -22.12 5.55
N GLU A 866 21.47 -21.60 6.35
CA GLU A 866 21.41 -21.66 7.81
C GLU A 866 20.17 -20.98 8.38
N ILE A 867 19.78 -19.85 7.81
CA ILE A 867 18.51 -19.18 8.16
C ILE A 867 17.30 -20.01 7.74
N TYR A 868 17.32 -20.59 6.56
CA TYR A 868 16.25 -21.48 6.12
C TYR A 868 16.12 -22.72 7.03
N ALA A 869 17.24 -23.28 7.47
CA ALA A 869 17.25 -24.37 8.44
C ALA A 869 16.65 -23.94 9.78
N TYR A 870 17.02 -22.75 10.27
CA TYR A 870 16.45 -22.19 11.50
C TYR A 870 14.92 -22.01 11.39
N LEU A 871 14.44 -21.47 10.28
CA LEU A 871 13.01 -21.25 10.04
C LEU A 871 12.23 -22.59 10.00
N ILE A 872 12.73 -23.59 9.27
CA ILE A 872 12.13 -24.93 9.19
C ILE A 872 12.06 -25.61 10.57
N GLU A 873 13.18 -25.59 11.32
CA GLU A 873 13.23 -26.20 12.64
C GLU A 873 12.27 -25.53 13.63
N LYS A 874 12.20 -24.22 13.60
CA LYS A 874 11.31 -23.46 14.48
C LYS A 874 9.86 -23.64 14.12
N ARG A 875 9.54 -23.73 12.83
CA ARG A 875 8.16 -23.83 12.36
C ARG A 875 7.58 -25.22 12.45
N TYR A 876 8.34 -26.22 11.98
CA TYR A 876 7.83 -27.58 11.81
C TYR A 876 8.34 -28.57 12.86
N ALA A 877 9.21 -28.15 13.75
CA ALA A 877 9.93 -29.02 14.71
C ALA A 877 10.63 -30.21 14.04
N LYS A 878 10.94 -30.09 12.72
CA LYS A 878 11.68 -31.07 11.95
C LYS A 878 13.17 -30.78 12.00
N LYS A 879 14.00 -31.82 12.05
CA LYS A 879 15.46 -31.67 12.05
C LYS A 879 15.97 -31.54 10.60
N VAL A 880 16.70 -30.48 10.33
CA VAL A 880 17.42 -30.32 9.07
C VAL A 880 18.72 -31.15 9.18
N SER A 881 19.00 -32.03 8.21
CA SER A 881 20.18 -32.87 8.20
C SER A 881 21.28 -32.31 7.32
N ARG A 882 20.93 -31.79 6.15
CA ARG A 882 21.82 -31.20 5.15
C ARG A 882 21.17 -30.02 4.44
N MET A 883 22.02 -29.16 3.92
CA MET A 883 21.63 -28.00 3.15
C MET A 883 22.40 -28.01 1.81
N HIS A 884 21.71 -27.73 0.71
CA HIS A 884 22.25 -27.87 -0.63
C HIS A 884 22.06 -26.60 -1.45
N LEU A 885 23.10 -26.19 -2.18
CA LEU A 885 23.00 -25.27 -3.32
C LEU A 885 23.01 -26.12 -4.60
N TYR A 886 21.98 -25.98 -5.41
CA TYR A 886 21.86 -26.68 -6.69
C TYR A 886 22.05 -25.70 -7.86
N TYR A 887 23.14 -25.87 -8.61
CA TYR A 887 23.47 -24.99 -9.74
C TYR A 887 22.89 -25.55 -11.05
N THR A 888 21.74 -25.04 -11.49
CA THR A 888 20.99 -25.52 -12.66
C THR A 888 21.73 -25.33 -14.00
N SER A 889 22.63 -24.35 -14.08
CA SER A 889 23.43 -24.06 -15.29
C SER A 889 24.62 -25.03 -15.50
N THR A 890 24.94 -25.88 -14.52
CA THR A 890 26.07 -26.82 -14.60
C THR A 890 25.85 -27.83 -15.71
N LEU A 891 26.74 -27.86 -16.71
CA LEU A 891 26.67 -28.77 -17.86
C LEU A 891 27.31 -30.15 -17.56
N GLU A 892 28.42 -30.15 -16.85
CA GLU A 892 29.19 -31.36 -16.56
C GLU A 892 29.62 -31.45 -15.09
N GLY A 893 29.67 -32.62 -14.51
CA GLY A 893 30.04 -32.85 -13.12
C GLY A 893 28.89 -32.72 -12.14
N ASN A 894 29.22 -32.64 -10.83
CA ASN A 894 28.22 -32.55 -9.77
C ASN A 894 27.69 -31.10 -9.65
N PRO A 895 26.40 -30.85 -9.87
CA PRO A 895 25.79 -29.51 -9.74
C PRO A 895 25.60 -29.04 -8.32
N ILE A 896 25.80 -29.89 -7.32
CA ILE A 896 25.47 -29.65 -5.91
C ILE A 896 26.70 -29.22 -5.10
N ILE A 897 26.52 -28.27 -4.19
CA ILE A 897 27.38 -27.99 -3.05
C ILE A 897 26.57 -28.28 -1.80
N SER A 898 27.07 -29.15 -0.92
CA SER A 898 26.37 -29.58 0.30
C SER A 898 27.06 -29.06 1.55
N PHE A 899 26.29 -28.69 2.55
CA PHE A 899 26.73 -28.28 3.87
C PHE A 899 26.08 -29.16 4.93
N GLU A 900 26.89 -29.52 5.92
CA GLU A 900 26.39 -30.23 7.09
C GLU A 900 25.72 -29.27 8.06
N TRP A 901 24.67 -29.73 8.70
CA TRP A 901 23.98 -28.97 9.73
C TRP A 901 24.86 -28.77 10.97
N SER A 902 24.85 -27.56 11.51
CA SER A 902 25.54 -27.21 12.74
C SER A 902 24.73 -26.20 13.55
N ARG A 903 24.36 -26.56 14.77
CA ARG A 903 23.62 -25.67 15.65
C ARG A 903 24.37 -24.41 15.98
N ASP A 904 25.65 -24.53 16.33
CA ASP A 904 26.48 -23.37 16.67
C ASP A 904 26.63 -22.39 15.49
N ALA A 905 26.73 -22.92 14.25
CA ALA A 905 26.79 -22.09 13.06
C ALA A 905 25.46 -21.35 12.82
N ILE A 906 24.34 -22.04 12.95
CA ILE A 906 22.98 -21.43 12.79
C ILE A 906 22.75 -20.35 13.83
N ASP A 907 23.02 -20.64 15.11
CA ASP A 907 22.82 -19.69 16.21
C ASP A 907 23.69 -18.44 16.01
N LYS A 908 24.93 -18.59 15.59
CA LYS A 908 25.83 -17.49 15.23
C LYS A 908 25.28 -16.64 14.06
N THR A 909 24.79 -17.29 13.00
CA THR A 909 24.21 -16.57 11.84
C THR A 909 22.96 -15.81 12.24
N VAL A 910 22.11 -16.35 13.11
CA VAL A 910 20.93 -15.63 13.64
C VAL A 910 21.35 -14.42 14.47
N GLU A 911 22.40 -14.51 15.29
CA GLU A 911 22.94 -13.38 16.05
C GLU A 911 23.49 -12.29 15.11
N GLU A 912 24.27 -12.66 14.09
CA GLU A 912 24.78 -11.72 13.08
C GLU A 912 23.65 -10.99 12.36
N ILE A 913 22.62 -11.69 11.93
CA ILE A 913 21.45 -11.09 11.28
C ILE A 913 20.69 -10.15 12.22
N THR A 914 20.52 -10.55 13.48
CA THR A 914 19.86 -9.68 14.46
C THR A 914 20.64 -8.37 14.64
N GLN A 915 21.98 -8.44 14.65
CA GLN A 915 22.81 -7.23 14.71
C GLN A 915 22.68 -6.38 13.43
N THR A 916 22.62 -7.01 12.25
CA THR A 916 22.38 -6.30 10.97
C THR A 916 21.02 -5.62 10.99
N VAL A 917 19.97 -6.27 11.50
CA VAL A 917 18.64 -5.65 11.66
C VAL A 917 18.71 -4.44 12.59
N HIS A 918 19.40 -4.53 13.73
CA HIS A 918 19.59 -3.39 14.62
C HIS A 918 20.31 -2.23 13.93
N ASP A 919 21.36 -2.50 13.16
CA ASP A 919 22.09 -1.47 12.42
C ASP A 919 21.20 -0.81 11.34
N ILE A 920 20.29 -1.55 10.71
CA ILE A 920 19.29 -1.01 9.78
C ILE A 920 18.29 -0.13 10.51
N GLU A 921 17.73 -0.60 11.62
CA GLU A 921 16.75 0.16 12.43
C GLU A 921 17.38 1.45 13.01
N ASP A 922 18.62 1.38 13.43
CA ASP A 922 19.42 2.52 13.89
C ASP A 922 19.86 3.46 12.74
N LYS A 923 19.48 3.16 11.47
CA LYS A 923 19.81 3.95 10.28
C LYS A 923 21.32 4.14 10.07
N LYS A 924 22.11 3.11 10.34
CA LYS A 924 23.57 3.11 10.17
C LYS A 924 23.97 2.77 8.74
N PHE A 925 23.88 3.74 7.83
CA PHE A 925 24.11 3.51 6.40
C PHE A 925 25.44 4.09 5.88
N GLU A 926 26.43 4.28 6.74
CA GLU A 926 27.74 4.75 6.32
C GLU A 926 28.46 3.70 5.48
N LEU A 927 29.14 4.15 4.44
CA LEU A 927 29.92 3.27 3.56
C LEU A 927 31.10 2.68 4.33
N LYS A 928 31.04 1.40 4.68
CA LYS A 928 32.09 0.72 5.44
C LYS A 928 33.14 0.03 4.57
N VAL A 929 32.78 -0.44 3.37
CA VAL A 929 33.66 -1.23 2.50
C VAL A 929 33.36 -0.94 1.04
N GLN A 930 34.42 -0.80 0.22
CA GLN A 930 34.32 -0.83 -1.23
C GLN A 930 34.16 -2.28 -1.68
N ASN A 931 32.94 -2.62 -2.11
CA ASN A 931 32.66 -3.91 -2.71
C ASN A 931 32.59 -3.72 -4.23
N SER A 932 33.69 -4.05 -4.94
CA SER A 932 33.77 -3.86 -6.40
C SER A 932 32.61 -4.52 -7.15
N TYR A 933 32.21 -5.72 -6.73
CA TYR A 933 31.12 -6.46 -7.36
C TYR A 933 29.75 -5.76 -7.16
N ALA A 934 29.44 -5.32 -5.93
CA ALA A 934 28.20 -4.60 -5.67
C ALA A 934 28.16 -3.22 -6.36
N CYS A 935 29.32 -2.57 -6.52
CA CYS A 935 29.43 -1.25 -7.17
C CYS A 935 29.32 -1.35 -8.69
N GLU A 936 29.77 -2.42 -9.33
CA GLU A 936 29.75 -2.60 -10.78
C GLU A 936 28.34 -2.44 -11.36
N PHE A 937 27.35 -2.96 -10.65
CA PHE A 937 25.95 -2.97 -11.07
C PHE A 937 25.05 -1.98 -10.30
N CYS A 938 25.63 -1.10 -9.50
CA CYS A 938 24.88 -0.14 -8.71
C CYS A 938 24.60 1.14 -9.51
N ASP A 939 23.34 1.51 -9.69
CA ASP A 939 22.96 2.75 -10.38
C ASP A 939 23.46 3.99 -9.63
N MET A 940 23.61 3.91 -8.30
CA MET A 940 24.10 4.98 -7.45
C MET A 940 25.62 5.11 -7.40
N ARG A 941 26.38 4.32 -8.18
CA ARG A 941 27.86 4.38 -8.22
C ARG A 941 28.40 5.77 -8.55
N TYR A 942 27.67 6.52 -9.38
CA TYR A 942 28.05 7.90 -9.75
C TYR A 942 27.93 8.87 -8.56
N VAL A 943 26.87 8.72 -7.75
CA VAL A 943 26.63 9.53 -6.54
C VAL A 943 27.66 9.21 -5.47
N CYS A 944 28.01 7.94 -5.29
CA CYS A 944 29.02 7.50 -4.33
C CYS A 944 30.44 7.78 -4.76
N GLY A 945 30.69 8.22 -6.01
CA GLY A 945 32.01 8.44 -6.56
C GLY A 945 32.77 7.15 -6.92
N MET A 946 32.09 6.02 -7.05
CA MET A 946 32.62 4.69 -7.36
C MET A 946 32.54 4.35 -8.87
N ALA A 947 32.30 5.32 -9.72
CA ALA A 947 32.14 5.13 -11.16
C ALA A 947 33.42 4.61 -11.90
N HIS A 948 34.54 4.54 -11.20
CA HIS A 948 35.82 4.10 -11.75
C HIS A 948 36.28 2.73 -11.20
N VAL A 949 35.42 2.05 -10.44
CA VAL A 949 35.74 0.72 -9.87
C VAL A 949 35.28 -0.39 -10.80
#